data_4ee287372199be8137a47dc2227244bb
#
_entry.id   4ee287372199be8137a47dc2227244bb
#
_cell.length_a   1.000
_cell.length_b   1.000
_cell.length_c   1.000
_cell.angle_alpha   90.00
_cell.angle_beta   90.00
_cell.angle_gamma   90.00
#
_symmetry.space_group_name_H-M   'P 1'
#
loop_
_entity.id
_entity.type
_entity.pdbx_description
1 polymer ?
#
loop_
_entity_poly.entity_id
_entity_poly.type
_entity_poly.pdbx_seq_one_letter_code
_entity_poly.pdbx_strand_id
1 'polypeptide(L)'
;YITKQFENEPTDEGPSANVLKCLDSPDNWLLKKCPAGEKERISALISESWYDDLLLLEQYRKECWKEYQSSNLTLKHLSQLRLLHAISEAVDEINKDTNRFMLSNNQSLLSTLMKDTDTPFVFEKMGAYLKHIMIDEFQDTSTIQWTNFRKLLDNCMAQIESHNLIVGDVKQSIYRWRQGDWKLLNNIEYDFSEEQIKIEPLETNYRSEENIIRFNNAFFTQAVIQTVKELESDDIKGASQLIEAYKEIEQKPRKDDGKGSVHIKLFPYDKKAVSEYNENVLNELVSNIRELLNRGYKQKDIAILVRSKGVIQDIADKFQGEFGTDVSIVSDEAFQLDASLAVNVIIAALRLLTHPDDKLTESKLVKLYQQQVKQTDRDNNALFVDEGERELKSFLPSGYVDKFDFLLRLSLVDLVDEIYSLFNLGSLEGQSAYVCTFYDTLNEYLRDHPADIDDFIEEWEDSLSSNTIQSDEVDGIRLITIHKSKGLEYDNVLIPFCDWGLEKTVGNTIWCPGDNKEKPYGDLPLIPIDFSKKMIGTVFEDDYKEEHLQNTVDNMNLLYVAFTRAGKNLFITGKKASKSTFTKLQNGNTATERSQIIQLVIDNLANELPEATVDDAGDKEAISFDFGTLLDCEQRVDKEKSTENPFELTPKTHKLKIETFPHPVSFRQSNKSHDFINGEDIDPSDANRYIKVGNILHQLFSTILTEDDIEPRLKELEQEGVIYNDEVTSRELQN
;
A
#
# COMPACT_ATOMS: atom_id res chain seq x y z
N TYR A 1 23.75 -18.71 38.82
CA TYR A 1 22.71 -18.59 37.80
C TYR A 1 22.41 -17.11 37.52
N ILE A 2 21.97 -16.33 38.48
CA ILE A 2 21.65 -14.91 38.32
C ILE A 2 22.87 -14.12 37.87
N THR A 3 24.05 -14.33 38.46
CA THR A 3 25.30 -13.68 38.06
C THR A 3 25.68 -13.93 36.61
N LYS A 4 25.52 -15.18 36.13
CA LYS A 4 25.74 -15.51 34.70
C LYS A 4 24.80 -14.82 33.73
N GLN A 5 23.57 -14.53 34.13
CA GLN A 5 22.60 -13.83 33.27
C GLN A 5 22.87 -12.32 33.16
N PHE A 6 23.50 -11.71 34.19
CA PHE A 6 23.83 -10.29 34.17
C PHE A 6 25.27 -9.96 33.71
N GLU A 7 26.16 -10.95 33.67
CA GLU A 7 27.53 -10.78 33.17
C GLU A 7 27.66 -10.96 31.63
N ASN A 8 26.76 -11.75 31.01
CA ASN A 8 26.65 -11.84 29.56
C ASN A 8 25.28 -11.29 29.20
N GLU A 9 25.08 -10.69 28.04
CA GLU A 9 23.78 -10.20 27.59
C GLU A 9 22.66 -11.13 28.08
N PRO A 10 21.74 -10.67 28.96
CA PRO A 10 20.77 -11.54 29.57
C PRO A 10 19.89 -12.18 28.50
N THR A 11 19.97 -13.48 28.41
CA THR A 11 19.09 -14.25 27.53
C THR A 11 17.76 -14.58 28.24
N ASP A 12 16.70 -14.64 27.50
CA ASP A 12 15.32 -14.93 27.95
C ASP A 12 15.14 -16.39 28.44
N GLU A 13 16.23 -17.16 28.47
CA GLU A 13 16.26 -18.50 29.01
C GLU A 13 16.14 -18.43 30.54
N GLY A 14 14.96 -18.68 31.06
CA GLY A 14 14.70 -18.79 32.49
C GLY A 14 15.65 -19.71 33.23
N PRO A 15 15.39 -20.05 34.49
CA PRO A 15 16.22 -20.96 35.26
C PRO A 15 16.47 -22.28 34.52
N SER A 16 17.66 -22.81 34.58
CA SER A 16 17.96 -24.12 34.01
C SER A 16 17.00 -25.18 34.59
N ALA A 17 16.77 -26.26 33.83
CA ALA A 17 15.89 -27.36 34.27
C ALA A 17 16.26 -27.94 35.66
N ASN A 18 17.52 -27.84 36.07
CA ASN A 18 17.95 -28.26 37.40
C ASN A 18 17.54 -27.25 38.50
N VAL A 19 17.64 -25.95 38.20
CA VAL A 19 17.20 -24.90 39.12
C VAL A 19 15.67 -24.91 39.24
N LEU A 20 14.92 -25.12 38.16
CA LEU A 20 13.47 -25.29 38.19
C LEU A 20 13.06 -26.44 39.12
N LYS A 21 13.73 -27.59 39.02
CA LYS A 21 13.50 -28.71 39.96
C LYS A 21 13.79 -28.37 41.41
N CYS A 22 14.82 -27.54 41.66
CA CYS A 22 15.14 -27.05 42.99
C CYS A 22 14.10 -26.06 43.52
N LEU A 23 13.45 -25.29 42.66
CA LEU A 23 12.35 -24.39 43.00
C LEU A 23 11.06 -25.16 43.33
N ASP A 24 10.82 -26.33 42.70
CA ASP A 24 9.64 -27.14 42.92
C ASP A 24 9.63 -27.79 44.34
N SER A 25 10.81 -28.23 44.81
CA SER A 25 10.91 -28.88 46.12
C SER A 25 12.33 -28.85 46.68
N PRO A 26 12.49 -28.63 48.01
CA PRO A 26 13.76 -28.76 48.73
C PRO A 26 14.45 -30.12 48.51
N ASP A 27 13.68 -31.21 48.39
CA ASP A 27 14.21 -32.56 48.19
C ASP A 27 14.98 -32.75 46.90
N ASN A 28 14.70 -31.91 45.90
CA ASN A 28 15.38 -31.97 44.58
C ASN A 28 16.80 -31.38 44.61
N TRP A 29 17.23 -30.75 45.71
CA TRP A 29 18.56 -30.22 45.86
C TRP A 29 19.60 -31.33 46.18
N LEU A 30 19.14 -32.49 46.61
CA LEU A 30 19.98 -33.57 47.03
C LEU A 30 20.32 -34.48 45.87
N LEU A 31 21.62 -34.67 45.63
CA LEU A 31 22.07 -35.63 44.61
C LEU A 31 21.76 -37.09 45.11
N LYS A 32 21.28 -37.92 44.22
CA LYS A 32 20.98 -39.36 44.50
C LYS A 32 22.14 -40.13 45.10
N LYS A 33 23.39 -39.67 44.89
CA LYS A 33 24.64 -40.28 45.38
C LYS A 33 25.21 -39.58 46.61
N CYS A 34 24.48 -38.73 47.30
CA CYS A 34 24.95 -38.03 48.48
C CYS A 34 25.09 -39.01 49.67
N PRO A 35 26.23 -39.01 50.40
CA PRO A 35 26.42 -39.87 51.59
C PRO A 35 25.38 -39.60 52.70
N ALA A 36 24.88 -40.60 53.38
CA ALA A 36 23.78 -40.51 54.30
C ALA A 36 24.02 -39.48 55.46
N GLY A 37 25.25 -39.41 56.00
CA GLY A 37 25.58 -38.45 57.05
C GLY A 37 25.70 -37.00 56.60
N GLU A 38 25.99 -36.73 55.35
CA GLU A 38 26.01 -35.40 54.78
C GLU A 38 24.61 -34.98 54.31
N LYS A 39 23.79 -35.97 53.93
CA LYS A 39 22.43 -35.74 53.44
C LYS A 39 21.54 -35.01 54.45
N GLU A 40 21.57 -35.45 55.74
CA GLU A 40 20.83 -34.83 56.82
C GLU A 40 21.30 -33.38 57.12
N ARG A 41 22.61 -33.14 57.05
CA ARG A 41 23.19 -31.82 57.26
C ARG A 41 22.84 -30.85 56.15
N ILE A 42 22.91 -31.31 54.91
CA ILE A 42 22.54 -30.48 53.73
C ILE A 42 21.04 -30.22 53.73
N SER A 43 20.21 -31.22 54.07
CA SER A 43 18.76 -31.03 54.11
C SER A 43 18.36 -30.01 55.21
N ALA A 44 19.03 -30.02 56.37
CA ALA A 44 18.79 -29.04 57.43
C ALA A 44 19.12 -27.62 56.94
N LEU A 45 20.28 -27.43 56.28
CA LEU A 45 20.67 -26.11 55.74
C LEU A 45 19.72 -25.61 54.64
N ILE A 46 19.25 -26.51 53.78
CA ILE A 46 18.28 -26.17 52.75
C ILE A 46 16.96 -25.72 53.37
N SER A 47 16.49 -26.41 54.40
CA SER A 47 15.23 -26.12 55.10
C SER A 47 15.32 -24.89 56.03
N GLU A 48 16.53 -24.48 56.47
CA GLU A 48 16.69 -23.34 57.36
C GLU A 48 16.50 -22.00 56.61
N SER A 49 17.03 -21.83 55.42
CA SER A 49 16.88 -20.56 54.67
C SER A 49 17.13 -20.67 53.16
N TRP A 50 17.93 -21.60 52.67
CA TRP A 50 18.40 -21.62 51.27
C TRP A 50 17.28 -21.83 50.27
N TYR A 51 16.25 -22.59 50.63
CA TYR A 51 15.10 -22.81 49.75
C TYR A 51 14.26 -21.53 49.64
N ASP A 52 13.99 -20.90 50.76
CA ASP A 52 13.24 -19.63 50.81
C ASP A 52 14.02 -18.50 50.13
N ASP A 53 15.36 -18.46 50.36
CA ASP A 53 16.25 -17.52 49.67
C ASP A 53 16.22 -17.71 48.15
N LEU A 54 16.19 -18.96 47.66
CA LEU A 54 16.10 -19.24 46.23
C LEU A 54 14.74 -18.82 45.65
N LEU A 55 13.65 -19.04 46.35
CA LEU A 55 12.32 -18.58 45.96
C LEU A 55 12.27 -17.07 45.89
N LEU A 56 12.77 -16.39 46.92
CA LEU A 56 12.84 -14.94 46.97
C LEU A 56 13.70 -14.36 45.83
N LEU A 57 14.86 -14.97 45.55
CA LEU A 57 15.75 -14.58 44.45
C LEU A 57 15.08 -14.77 43.10
N GLU A 58 14.33 -15.83 42.89
CA GLU A 58 13.62 -16.05 41.62
C GLU A 58 12.45 -15.08 41.44
N GLN A 59 11.74 -14.74 42.52
CA GLN A 59 10.72 -13.68 42.50
C GLN A 59 11.36 -12.33 42.14
N TYR A 60 12.43 -11.94 42.82
CA TYR A 60 13.16 -10.72 42.58
C TYR A 60 13.73 -10.67 41.14
N ARG A 61 14.24 -11.80 40.62
CA ARG A 61 14.68 -11.91 39.25
C ARG A 61 13.57 -11.61 38.27
N LYS A 62 12.36 -12.15 38.46
CA LYS A 62 11.22 -11.92 37.58
C LYS A 62 10.79 -10.45 37.58
N GLU A 63 10.73 -9.83 38.76
CA GLU A 63 10.41 -8.39 38.91
C GLU A 63 11.46 -7.51 38.20
N CYS A 64 12.76 -7.73 38.51
CA CYS A 64 13.85 -7.00 37.87
C CYS A 64 13.95 -7.28 36.37
N TRP A 65 13.63 -8.50 35.92
CA TRP A 65 13.64 -8.86 34.52
C TRP A 65 12.61 -8.06 33.71
N LYS A 66 11.41 -7.92 34.21
CA LYS A 66 10.35 -7.11 33.59
C LYS A 66 10.82 -5.68 33.37
N GLU A 67 11.39 -5.04 34.39
CA GLU A 67 11.89 -3.67 34.31
C GLU A 67 13.10 -3.56 33.36
N TYR A 68 14.07 -4.47 33.48
CA TYR A 68 15.24 -4.52 32.63
C TYR A 68 14.91 -4.67 31.15
N GLN A 69 14.06 -5.63 30.83
CA GLN A 69 13.67 -5.88 29.44
C GLN A 69 12.84 -4.74 28.86
N SER A 70 11.91 -4.18 29.65
CA SER A 70 11.14 -3.01 29.24
C SER A 70 12.04 -1.81 28.92
N SER A 71 13.03 -1.56 29.78
CA SER A 71 14.01 -0.48 29.60
C SER A 71 14.89 -0.70 28.36
N ASN A 72 15.35 -1.93 28.14
CA ASN A 72 16.16 -2.25 26.94
C ASN A 72 15.37 -2.02 25.64
N LEU A 73 14.11 -2.46 25.60
CA LEU A 73 13.27 -2.24 24.44
C LEU A 73 13.05 -0.75 24.16
N THR A 74 12.80 0.04 25.21
CA THR A 74 12.59 1.49 25.11
C THR A 74 13.86 2.22 24.66
N LEU A 75 15.01 1.93 25.29
CA LEU A 75 16.27 2.63 25.03
C LEU A 75 16.79 2.41 23.61
N LYS A 76 16.44 1.29 23.00
CA LYS A 76 16.88 0.95 21.64
C LYS A 76 16.53 2.04 20.61
N HIS A 77 15.37 2.64 20.71
CA HIS A 77 14.84 3.61 19.75
C HIS A 77 14.71 5.04 20.29
N LEU A 78 15.08 5.26 21.55
CA LEU A 78 14.89 6.57 22.19
C LEU A 78 15.69 7.70 21.48
N SER A 79 16.88 7.38 20.97
CA SER A 79 17.68 8.33 20.19
C SER A 79 17.02 8.72 18.86
N GLN A 80 16.27 7.79 18.28
CA GLN A 80 15.54 8.03 17.01
C GLN A 80 14.36 8.98 17.22
N LEU A 81 13.67 8.93 18.37
CA LEU A 81 12.63 9.91 18.72
C LEU A 81 13.14 11.35 18.70
N ARG A 82 14.34 11.57 19.25
CA ARG A 82 14.97 12.89 19.25
C ARG A 82 15.28 13.36 17.82
N LEU A 83 15.73 12.45 16.97
CA LEU A 83 16.01 12.75 15.57
C LEU A 83 14.71 13.06 14.80
N LEU A 84 13.65 12.28 15.01
CA LEU A 84 12.33 12.51 14.40
C LEU A 84 11.77 13.89 14.76
N HIS A 85 11.93 14.33 16.01
CA HIS A 85 11.51 15.66 16.44
C HIS A 85 12.25 16.75 15.67
N ALA A 86 13.58 16.65 15.57
CA ALA A 86 14.39 17.61 14.83
C ALA A 86 14.06 17.64 13.32
N ILE A 87 13.76 16.45 12.72
CA ILE A 87 13.31 16.36 11.34
C ILE A 87 11.94 17.03 11.17
N SER A 88 11.01 16.80 12.09
CA SER A 88 9.67 17.40 12.03
C SER A 88 9.74 18.93 12.10
N GLU A 89 10.56 19.47 13.00
CA GLU A 89 10.78 20.92 13.11
C GLU A 89 11.38 21.50 11.81
N ALA A 90 12.38 20.83 11.23
CA ALA A 90 13.00 21.25 9.97
C ALA A 90 12.02 21.20 8.79
N VAL A 91 11.17 20.15 8.70
CA VAL A 91 10.13 20.05 7.67
C VAL A 91 9.09 21.15 7.83
N ASP A 92 8.69 21.48 9.06
CA ASP A 92 7.75 22.57 9.31
C ASP A 92 8.34 23.93 8.93
N GLU A 93 9.64 24.15 9.17
CA GLU A 93 10.34 25.37 8.75
C GLU A 93 10.39 25.49 7.22
N ILE A 94 10.82 24.41 6.52
CA ILE A 94 10.87 24.38 5.05
C ILE A 94 9.47 24.62 4.46
N ASN A 95 8.43 24.00 5.00
CA ASN A 95 7.06 24.19 4.52
C ASN A 95 6.58 25.64 4.68
N LYS A 96 6.95 26.31 5.77
CA LYS A 96 6.66 27.75 5.98
C LYS A 96 7.40 28.61 4.99
N ASP A 97 8.71 28.38 4.81
CA ASP A 97 9.56 29.18 3.92
C ASP A 97 9.14 29.03 2.44
N THR A 98 8.71 27.84 2.05
CA THR A 98 8.27 27.55 0.68
C THR A 98 6.76 27.75 0.47
N ASN A 99 6.02 28.20 1.50
CA ASN A 99 4.57 28.33 1.50
C ASN A 99 3.85 27.06 1.02
N ARG A 100 4.35 25.88 1.43
CA ARG A 100 3.79 24.59 1.12
C ARG A 100 2.97 24.05 2.28
N PHE A 101 1.92 23.31 1.94
CA PHE A 101 1.09 22.61 2.91
C PHE A 101 1.03 21.12 2.58
N MET A 102 1.45 20.28 3.52
CA MET A 102 1.46 18.84 3.34
C MET A 102 0.04 18.28 3.42
N LEU A 103 -0.40 17.55 2.40
CA LEU A 103 -1.72 16.89 2.40
C LEU A 103 -1.93 15.94 3.58
N SER A 104 -0.85 15.31 4.08
CA SER A 104 -0.88 14.46 5.27
C SER A 104 -1.35 15.20 6.53
N ASN A 105 -1.12 16.52 6.61
CA ASN A 105 -1.49 17.35 7.76
C ASN A 105 -2.95 17.81 7.72
N ASN A 106 -3.65 17.63 6.59
CA ASN A 106 -5.03 18.07 6.41
C ASN A 106 -5.97 17.54 7.49
N GLN A 107 -5.88 16.23 7.79
CA GLN A 107 -6.78 15.60 8.74
C GLN A 107 -6.55 16.10 10.18
N SER A 108 -5.30 16.26 10.57
CA SER A 108 -4.92 16.77 11.90
C SER A 108 -5.30 18.24 12.05
N LEU A 109 -5.08 19.05 11.02
CA LEU A 109 -5.49 20.47 11.02
C LEU A 109 -7.01 20.59 11.11
N LEU A 110 -7.74 19.83 10.29
CA LEU A 110 -9.20 19.82 10.32
C LEU A 110 -9.72 19.39 11.68
N SER A 111 -9.16 18.32 12.26
CA SER A 111 -9.49 17.85 13.61
C SER A 111 -9.26 18.95 14.66
N THR A 112 -8.14 19.68 14.58
CA THR A 112 -7.82 20.78 15.50
C THR A 112 -8.82 21.93 15.35
N LEU A 113 -9.17 22.32 14.12
CA LEU A 113 -10.13 23.38 13.83
C LEU A 113 -11.56 23.02 14.27
N MET A 114 -11.88 21.73 14.33
CA MET A 114 -13.21 21.22 14.69
C MET A 114 -13.34 20.86 16.17
N LYS A 115 -12.24 20.82 16.93
CA LYS A 115 -12.20 20.24 18.29
C LYS A 115 -12.97 21.08 19.32
N ASP A 116 -12.93 22.41 19.20
CA ASP A 116 -13.40 23.34 20.23
C ASP A 116 -14.73 24.05 19.91
N THR A 117 -15.40 23.68 18.80
CA THR A 117 -16.63 24.34 18.37
C THR A 117 -17.72 23.33 18.03
N ASP A 118 -18.93 23.53 18.56
CA ASP A 118 -20.11 22.74 18.21
C ASP A 118 -20.61 23.03 16.79
N THR A 119 -20.30 24.21 16.26
CA THR A 119 -20.58 24.63 14.87
C THR A 119 -19.31 25.16 14.21
N PRO A 120 -18.42 24.29 13.74
CA PRO A 120 -17.22 24.72 13.06
C PRO A 120 -17.54 25.56 11.83
N PHE A 121 -16.75 26.62 11.60
CA PHE A 121 -16.93 27.50 10.45
C PHE A 121 -16.92 26.76 9.10
N VAL A 122 -16.34 25.55 9.07
CA VAL A 122 -16.38 24.62 7.92
C VAL A 122 -17.84 24.29 7.56
N PHE A 123 -18.72 24.15 8.56
CA PHE A 123 -20.15 23.88 8.33
C PHE A 123 -20.90 25.10 7.82
N GLU A 124 -20.49 26.31 8.19
CA GLU A 124 -21.06 27.53 7.62
C GLU A 124 -20.76 27.61 6.11
N LYS A 125 -19.60 27.13 5.68
CA LYS A 125 -19.22 27.10 4.26
C LYS A 125 -19.79 25.91 3.48
N MET A 126 -19.94 24.75 4.10
CA MET A 126 -20.31 23.50 3.41
C MET A 126 -21.61 22.88 3.92
N GLY A 127 -21.85 22.91 5.23
CA GLY A 127 -22.82 22.06 5.90
C GLY A 127 -24.28 22.43 5.71
N ALA A 128 -24.59 23.70 5.46
CA ALA A 128 -25.97 24.14 5.29
C ALA A 128 -26.66 23.60 4.03
N TYR A 129 -25.92 23.00 3.11
CA TYR A 129 -26.43 22.53 1.81
C TYR A 129 -26.38 21.01 1.64
N LEU A 130 -25.71 20.28 2.54
CA LEU A 130 -25.61 18.81 2.43
C LEU A 130 -26.80 18.17 3.14
N LYS A 131 -27.67 17.54 2.35
CA LYS A 131 -28.82 16.77 2.85
C LYS A 131 -28.57 15.26 2.92
N HIS A 132 -27.63 14.77 2.11
CA HIS A 132 -27.35 13.34 1.99
C HIS A 132 -25.84 13.12 1.94
N ILE A 133 -25.34 12.26 2.80
CA ILE A 133 -23.94 11.84 2.83
C ILE A 133 -23.89 10.35 2.53
N MET A 134 -23.09 9.97 1.54
CA MET A 134 -22.84 8.58 1.19
C MET A 134 -21.35 8.32 1.30
N ILE A 135 -20.98 7.32 2.11
CA ILE A 135 -19.59 6.91 2.33
C ILE A 135 -19.46 5.46 1.88
N ASP A 136 -18.62 5.21 0.89
CA ASP A 136 -18.27 3.88 0.42
C ASP A 136 -16.91 3.46 0.96
N GLU A 137 -16.63 2.15 0.97
CA GLU A 137 -15.38 1.56 1.48
C GLU A 137 -15.04 2.01 2.93
N PHE A 138 -16.06 2.14 3.77
CA PHE A 138 -15.93 2.73 5.12
C PHE A 138 -14.91 2.01 6.00
N GLN A 139 -14.66 0.71 5.80
CA GLN A 139 -13.68 -0.08 6.54
C GLN A 139 -12.22 0.42 6.37
N ASP A 140 -11.96 1.29 5.38
CA ASP A 140 -10.65 1.88 5.15
C ASP A 140 -10.51 3.28 5.81
N THR A 141 -11.55 3.74 6.46
CA THR A 141 -11.59 5.04 7.16
C THR A 141 -10.72 4.99 8.40
N SER A 142 -9.92 6.04 8.64
CA SER A 142 -9.16 6.19 9.88
C SER A 142 -10.00 6.81 10.99
N THR A 143 -9.61 6.57 12.25
CA THR A 143 -10.27 7.15 13.43
C THR A 143 -10.33 8.68 13.37
N ILE A 144 -9.27 9.35 12.86
CA ILE A 144 -9.24 10.82 12.70
C ILE A 144 -10.24 11.26 11.62
N GLN A 145 -10.27 10.55 10.49
CA GLN A 145 -11.24 10.84 9.42
C GLN A 145 -12.67 10.67 9.93
N TRP A 146 -12.96 9.57 10.62
CA TRP A 146 -14.28 9.32 11.16
C TRP A 146 -14.70 10.40 12.16
N THR A 147 -13.82 10.79 13.08
CA THR A 147 -14.09 11.88 14.03
C THR A 147 -14.46 13.19 13.34
N ASN A 148 -13.79 13.50 12.24
CA ASN A 148 -14.10 14.69 11.44
C ASN A 148 -15.43 14.56 10.67
N PHE A 149 -15.64 13.42 9.99
CA PHE A 149 -16.86 13.16 9.23
C PHE A 149 -18.08 12.98 10.11
N ARG A 150 -17.92 12.42 11.30
CA ARG A 150 -19.01 12.21 12.25
C ARG A 150 -19.75 13.49 12.58
N LYS A 151 -19.04 14.57 12.87
CA LYS A 151 -19.65 15.88 13.15
C LYS A 151 -20.46 16.41 11.97
N LEU A 152 -19.96 16.22 10.74
CA LEU A 152 -20.67 16.61 9.52
C LEU A 152 -21.92 15.75 9.31
N LEU A 153 -21.83 14.45 9.57
CA LEU A 153 -22.94 13.52 9.46
C LEU A 153 -24.03 13.85 10.50
N ASP A 154 -23.66 14.13 11.75
CA ASP A 154 -24.59 14.53 12.81
C ASP A 154 -25.35 15.82 12.43
N ASN A 155 -24.65 16.81 11.83
CA ASN A 155 -25.28 18.02 11.33
C ASN A 155 -26.25 17.74 10.17
N CYS A 156 -25.87 16.84 9.26
CA CYS A 156 -26.73 16.41 8.16
C CYS A 156 -27.97 15.68 8.69
N MET A 157 -27.81 14.78 9.64
CA MET A 157 -28.90 14.00 10.25
C MET A 157 -29.90 14.86 11.02
N ALA A 158 -29.49 16.02 11.51
CA ALA A 158 -30.38 16.96 12.16
C ALA A 158 -31.37 17.67 11.21
N GLN A 159 -31.18 17.54 9.88
CA GLN A 159 -32.02 18.17 8.87
C GLN A 159 -33.24 17.28 8.53
N ILE A 160 -34.36 17.92 8.22
CA ILE A 160 -35.57 17.23 7.78
C ILE A 160 -35.33 16.59 6.41
N GLU A 161 -35.74 15.34 6.23
CA GLU A 161 -35.58 14.55 4.98
C GLU A 161 -34.13 14.25 4.60
N SER A 162 -33.22 14.17 5.57
CA SER A 162 -31.86 13.68 5.31
C SER A 162 -31.85 12.15 5.28
N HIS A 163 -31.18 11.57 4.30
CA HIS A 163 -30.93 10.14 4.19
C HIS A 163 -29.45 9.91 3.91
N ASN A 164 -28.79 9.23 4.82
CA ASN A 164 -27.35 8.99 4.73
C ASN A 164 -27.08 7.49 4.52
N LEU A 165 -25.96 7.15 3.90
CA LEU A 165 -25.59 5.76 3.60
C LEU A 165 -24.09 5.57 3.90
N ILE A 166 -23.81 4.53 4.69
CA ILE A 166 -22.45 4.03 4.91
C ILE A 166 -22.40 2.61 4.37
N VAL A 167 -21.44 2.34 3.48
CA VAL A 167 -21.25 1.03 2.87
C VAL A 167 -19.84 0.57 3.14
N GLY A 168 -19.67 -0.70 3.49
CA GLY A 168 -18.36 -1.29 3.72
C GLY A 168 -18.43 -2.78 4.06
N ASP A 169 -17.28 -3.41 4.07
CA ASP A 169 -17.11 -4.81 4.45
C ASP A 169 -15.84 -4.94 5.31
N VAL A 170 -16.01 -5.26 6.60
CA VAL A 170 -14.91 -5.44 7.56
C VAL A 170 -13.85 -6.40 7.04
N LYS A 171 -14.27 -7.47 6.34
CA LYS A 171 -13.40 -8.49 5.76
C LYS A 171 -12.53 -7.99 4.60
N GLN A 172 -12.82 -6.79 4.07
CA GLN A 172 -12.04 -6.13 3.02
C GLN A 172 -11.15 -5.00 3.55
N SER A 173 -11.03 -4.82 4.86
CA SER A 173 -10.10 -3.86 5.47
C SER A 173 -8.66 -4.38 5.38
N ILE A 174 -7.86 -3.80 4.48
CA ILE A 174 -6.45 -4.16 4.23
C ILE A 174 -5.51 -2.94 4.20
N TYR A 175 -6.00 -1.76 4.61
CA TYR A 175 -5.25 -0.51 4.59
C TYR A 175 -4.93 0.04 5.99
N ARG A 176 -4.73 -0.85 6.99
CA ARG A 176 -4.30 -0.44 8.34
C ARG A 176 -2.98 0.35 8.33
N TRP A 177 -2.07 0.04 7.43
CA TRP A 177 -0.84 0.79 7.22
C TRP A 177 -1.04 2.23 6.73
N ARG A 178 -2.25 2.57 6.26
CA ARG A 178 -2.74 3.93 5.97
C ARG A 178 -3.65 4.46 7.07
N GLN A 179 -3.61 3.88 8.28
CA GLN A 179 -4.44 4.21 9.44
C GLN A 179 -5.93 3.82 9.29
N GLY A 180 -6.31 3.00 8.33
CA GLY A 180 -7.65 2.41 8.28
C GLY A 180 -7.92 1.57 9.52
N ASP A 181 -9.12 1.68 10.10
CA ASP A 181 -9.52 0.97 11.31
C ASP A 181 -10.83 0.22 11.08
N TRP A 182 -10.72 -1.10 10.88
CA TRP A 182 -11.87 -1.97 10.64
C TRP A 182 -12.86 -1.99 11.82
N LYS A 183 -12.40 -1.68 13.05
CA LYS A 183 -13.24 -1.64 14.25
C LYS A 183 -14.30 -0.54 14.14
N LEU A 184 -14.06 0.53 13.40
CA LEU A 184 -15.04 1.60 13.20
C LEU A 184 -16.31 1.07 12.52
N LEU A 185 -16.16 0.28 11.46
CA LEU A 185 -17.32 -0.32 10.80
C LEU A 185 -17.95 -1.43 11.65
N ASN A 186 -17.13 -2.28 12.27
CA ASN A 186 -17.60 -3.37 13.11
C ASN A 186 -18.43 -2.89 14.31
N ASN A 187 -18.11 -1.71 14.80
CA ASN A 187 -18.74 -1.12 15.99
C ASN A 187 -19.64 0.08 15.66
N ILE A 188 -19.97 0.30 14.40
CA ILE A 188 -20.70 1.50 13.94
C ILE A 188 -22.05 1.67 14.65
N GLU A 189 -22.68 0.58 15.04
CA GLU A 189 -23.96 0.60 15.77
C GLU A 189 -23.87 1.28 17.13
N TYR A 190 -22.69 1.27 17.78
CA TYR A 190 -22.51 1.92 19.08
C TYR A 190 -22.36 3.45 18.97
N ASP A 191 -22.11 3.95 17.78
CA ASP A 191 -22.00 5.38 17.52
C ASP A 191 -23.35 6.08 17.35
N PHE A 192 -24.43 5.33 17.14
CA PHE A 192 -25.77 5.84 16.87
C PHE A 192 -26.80 5.19 17.77
N SER A 193 -27.94 5.86 18.02
CA SER A 193 -29.08 5.19 18.65
C SER A 193 -29.78 4.24 17.65
N GLU A 194 -30.48 3.23 18.17
CA GLU A 194 -31.24 2.27 17.35
C GLU A 194 -32.26 2.93 16.40
N GLU A 195 -32.73 4.13 16.74
CA GLU A 195 -33.66 4.92 15.89
C GLU A 195 -32.95 5.66 14.76
N GLN A 196 -31.64 5.85 14.86
CA GLN A 196 -30.83 6.62 13.90
C GLN A 196 -30.16 5.76 12.85
N ILE A 197 -29.94 4.48 13.13
CA ILE A 197 -29.23 3.56 12.22
C ILE A 197 -30.07 2.35 11.87
N LYS A 198 -30.01 1.96 10.60
CA LYS A 198 -30.55 0.69 10.12
C LYS A 198 -29.45 -0.07 9.41
N ILE A 199 -29.11 -1.25 9.89
CA ILE A 199 -28.09 -2.12 9.28
C ILE A 199 -28.81 -3.13 8.38
N GLU A 200 -28.36 -3.19 7.12
CA GLU A 200 -28.89 -4.13 6.12
C GLU A 200 -27.71 -4.86 5.45
N PRO A 201 -27.58 -6.19 5.66
CA PRO A 201 -26.57 -6.97 4.98
C PRO A 201 -26.88 -7.16 3.50
N LEU A 202 -25.84 -7.08 2.66
CA LEU A 202 -25.93 -7.42 1.24
C LEU A 202 -25.57 -8.90 1.05
N GLU A 203 -26.58 -9.77 1.01
CA GLU A 203 -26.40 -11.22 1.03
C GLU A 203 -26.02 -11.81 -0.34
N THR A 204 -26.42 -11.20 -1.45
CA THR A 204 -26.26 -11.78 -2.78
C THR A 204 -24.96 -11.34 -3.44
N ASN A 205 -24.14 -12.33 -3.82
CA ASN A 205 -22.93 -12.11 -4.61
C ASN A 205 -23.25 -12.16 -6.11
N TYR A 206 -22.94 -11.07 -6.83
CA TYR A 206 -23.15 -10.94 -8.27
C TYR A 206 -21.87 -11.16 -9.09
N ARG A 207 -20.73 -11.23 -8.43
CA ARG A 207 -19.41 -11.36 -9.08
C ARG A 207 -19.06 -12.79 -9.43
N SER A 208 -19.19 -13.67 -8.45
CA SER A 208 -18.59 -15.00 -8.51
C SER A 208 -19.63 -16.07 -8.87
N GLU A 209 -19.19 -17.13 -9.53
CA GLU A 209 -19.97 -18.34 -9.77
C GLU A 209 -20.18 -19.13 -8.46
N GLU A 210 -21.19 -19.98 -8.44
CA GLU A 210 -21.69 -20.67 -7.24
C GLU A 210 -20.59 -21.41 -6.45
N ASN A 211 -19.76 -22.20 -7.14
CA ASN A 211 -18.73 -23.00 -6.45
C ASN A 211 -17.65 -22.14 -5.79
N ILE A 212 -17.31 -20.98 -6.38
CA ILE A 212 -16.38 -20.02 -5.75
C ILE A 212 -16.98 -19.48 -4.45
N ILE A 213 -18.27 -19.14 -4.45
CA ILE A 213 -18.98 -18.63 -3.28
C ILE A 213 -19.08 -19.70 -2.20
N ARG A 214 -19.51 -20.94 -2.55
CA ARG A 214 -19.60 -22.08 -1.63
C ARG A 214 -18.25 -22.38 -0.98
N PHE A 215 -17.18 -22.39 -1.79
CA PHE A 215 -15.82 -22.58 -1.28
C PHE A 215 -15.43 -21.46 -0.31
N ASN A 216 -15.59 -20.19 -0.69
CA ASN A 216 -15.22 -19.06 0.17
C ASN A 216 -16.01 -19.07 1.49
N ASN A 217 -17.32 -19.32 1.46
CA ASN A 217 -18.13 -19.42 2.67
C ASN A 217 -17.59 -20.52 3.61
N ALA A 218 -17.40 -21.75 3.10
CA ALA A 218 -16.90 -22.87 3.89
C ALA A 218 -15.45 -22.63 4.38
N PHE A 219 -14.56 -22.16 3.49
CA PHE A 219 -13.16 -21.93 3.80
C PHE A 219 -12.99 -20.91 4.93
N PHE A 220 -13.58 -19.71 4.79
CA PHE A 220 -13.39 -18.65 5.77
C PHE A 220 -14.10 -18.92 7.09
N THR A 221 -15.20 -19.65 7.09
CA THR A 221 -15.83 -20.12 8.34
C THR A 221 -14.86 -21.01 9.13
N GLN A 222 -14.24 -21.99 8.47
CA GLN A 222 -13.29 -22.87 9.11
C GLN A 222 -11.97 -22.16 9.47
N ALA A 223 -11.48 -21.28 8.61
CA ALA A 223 -10.25 -20.52 8.85
C ALA A 223 -10.39 -19.62 10.08
N VAL A 224 -11.53 -18.95 10.26
CA VAL A 224 -11.80 -18.12 11.45
C VAL A 224 -11.84 -18.98 12.72
N ILE A 225 -12.55 -20.10 12.71
CA ILE A 225 -12.62 -21.01 13.87
C ILE A 225 -11.22 -21.47 14.27
N GLN A 226 -10.38 -21.84 13.29
CA GLN A 226 -9.03 -22.28 13.55
C GLN A 226 -8.15 -21.16 14.10
N THR A 227 -8.22 -19.97 13.50
CA THR A 227 -7.45 -18.80 13.91
C THR A 227 -7.83 -18.32 15.32
N VAL A 228 -9.12 -18.36 15.66
CA VAL A 228 -9.56 -18.02 17.04
C VAL A 228 -9.00 -18.99 18.07
N LYS A 229 -8.97 -20.31 17.78
CA LYS A 229 -8.34 -21.28 18.67
C LYS A 229 -6.86 -21.00 18.91
N GLU A 230 -6.15 -20.56 17.86
CA GLU A 230 -4.75 -20.16 17.96
C GLU A 230 -4.58 -18.93 18.86
N LEU A 231 -5.38 -17.87 18.62
CA LEU A 231 -5.35 -16.65 19.43
C LEU A 231 -5.70 -16.92 20.89
N GLU A 232 -6.67 -17.77 21.17
CA GLU A 232 -7.01 -18.19 22.54
C GLU A 232 -5.89 -18.96 23.20
N SER A 233 -5.18 -19.82 22.46
CA SER A 233 -4.03 -20.56 22.99
C SER A 233 -2.85 -19.66 23.37
N ASP A 234 -2.71 -18.52 22.69
CA ASP A 234 -1.70 -17.48 22.94
C ASP A 234 -2.17 -16.43 23.97
N ASP A 235 -3.31 -16.66 24.65
CA ASP A 235 -3.91 -15.75 25.65
C ASP A 235 -4.17 -14.33 25.08
N ILE A 236 -4.60 -14.26 23.83
CA ILE A 236 -4.92 -12.99 23.16
C ILE A 236 -6.34 -12.55 23.51
N LYS A 237 -6.44 -11.43 24.23
CA LYS A 237 -7.73 -10.81 24.53
C LYS A 237 -8.35 -10.25 23.24
N GLY A 238 -9.65 -10.48 23.04
CA GLY A 238 -10.38 -9.94 21.89
C GLY A 238 -10.44 -10.90 20.70
N ALA A 239 -9.99 -12.15 20.80
CA ALA A 239 -10.14 -13.16 19.75
C ALA A 239 -11.61 -13.31 19.28
N SER A 240 -12.59 -13.10 20.18
CA SER A 240 -14.03 -13.09 19.84
C SER A 240 -14.43 -11.99 18.85
N GLN A 241 -13.68 -10.89 18.76
CA GLN A 241 -13.92 -9.82 17.79
C GLN A 241 -13.74 -10.31 16.35
N LEU A 242 -12.85 -11.28 16.15
CA LEU A 242 -12.68 -11.92 14.82
C LEU A 242 -13.93 -12.72 14.44
N ILE A 243 -14.55 -13.42 15.39
CA ILE A 243 -15.82 -14.14 15.14
C ILE A 243 -16.91 -13.16 14.74
N GLU A 244 -17.02 -12.04 15.46
CA GLU A 244 -18.02 -11.01 15.17
C GLU A 244 -17.79 -10.36 13.80
N ALA A 245 -16.54 -10.02 13.47
CA ALA A 245 -16.15 -9.45 12.17
C ALA A 245 -16.49 -10.37 10.99
N TYR A 246 -16.51 -11.69 11.21
CA TYR A 246 -16.79 -12.70 10.19
C TYR A 246 -18.15 -13.37 10.37
N LYS A 247 -19.03 -12.87 11.24
CA LYS A 247 -20.36 -13.44 11.52
C LYS A 247 -21.24 -13.52 10.28
N GLU A 248 -21.20 -12.49 9.43
CA GLU A 248 -21.97 -12.41 8.20
C GLU A 248 -21.10 -12.74 6.97
N ILE A 249 -20.45 -13.91 7.01
CA ILE A 249 -19.57 -14.34 5.91
C ILE A 249 -20.34 -15.02 4.79
N GLU A 250 -21.49 -15.62 5.11
CA GLU A 250 -22.25 -16.41 4.16
C GLU A 250 -22.89 -15.53 3.08
N GLN A 251 -22.45 -15.75 1.85
CA GLN A 251 -22.98 -15.09 0.67
C GLN A 251 -23.83 -16.06 -0.15
N LYS A 252 -24.90 -15.55 -0.73
CA LYS A 252 -25.80 -16.32 -1.61
C LYS A 252 -25.38 -16.13 -3.06
N PRO A 253 -25.29 -17.20 -3.85
CA PRO A 253 -25.05 -17.07 -5.27
C PRO A 253 -26.27 -16.45 -5.97
N ARG A 254 -26.02 -15.72 -7.06
CA ARG A 254 -27.11 -15.21 -7.92
C ARG A 254 -27.84 -16.34 -8.65
N LYS A 255 -27.11 -17.42 -8.97
CA LYS A 255 -27.60 -18.60 -9.68
C LYS A 255 -27.04 -19.85 -9.02
N ASP A 256 -27.86 -20.85 -8.88
CA ASP A 256 -27.49 -22.19 -8.40
C ASP A 256 -27.29 -23.07 -9.65
N ASP A 257 -26.12 -22.99 -10.29
CA ASP A 257 -25.84 -23.72 -11.55
C ASP A 257 -24.58 -24.62 -11.46
N GLY A 258 -23.95 -24.71 -10.27
CA GLY A 258 -22.78 -25.55 -10.00
C GLY A 258 -21.54 -25.13 -10.76
N LYS A 259 -21.49 -23.92 -11.31
CA LYS A 259 -20.33 -23.41 -12.06
C LYS A 259 -19.26 -22.88 -11.15
N GLY A 260 -18.05 -22.78 -11.72
CA GLY A 260 -16.84 -22.31 -11.05
C GLY A 260 -15.97 -23.45 -10.54
N SER A 261 -14.68 -23.21 -10.44
CA SER A 261 -13.72 -24.20 -9.93
C SER A 261 -12.66 -23.59 -9.02
N VAL A 262 -12.23 -24.38 -8.03
CA VAL A 262 -11.15 -24.02 -7.11
C VAL A 262 -10.12 -25.14 -7.11
N HIS A 263 -8.86 -24.77 -7.35
CA HIS A 263 -7.72 -25.65 -7.39
C HIS A 263 -6.65 -25.15 -6.41
N ILE A 264 -6.30 -25.97 -5.42
CA ILE A 264 -5.25 -25.65 -4.45
C ILE A 264 -4.16 -26.71 -4.55
N LYS A 265 -2.91 -26.28 -4.64
CA LYS A 265 -1.76 -27.19 -4.68
C LYS A 265 -0.66 -26.71 -3.76
N LEU A 266 -0.34 -27.52 -2.75
CA LEU A 266 0.70 -27.20 -1.77
C LEU A 266 1.91 -28.12 -2.00
N PHE A 267 3.06 -27.49 -2.27
CA PHE A 267 4.30 -28.21 -2.59
C PHE A 267 5.17 -28.43 -1.37
N PRO A 268 5.87 -29.55 -1.27
CA PRO A 268 6.88 -29.78 -0.25
C PRO A 268 7.93 -28.66 -0.25
N TYR A 269 8.35 -28.25 0.94
CA TYR A 269 9.35 -27.19 1.10
C TYR A 269 10.52 -27.66 1.94
N ASP A 270 11.74 -27.54 1.41
CA ASP A 270 12.99 -27.71 2.14
C ASP A 270 13.81 -26.42 2.09
N LYS A 271 14.22 -25.91 3.26
CA LYS A 271 15.09 -24.73 3.38
C LYS A 271 16.40 -24.86 2.61
N LYS A 272 16.87 -26.10 2.32
CA LYS A 272 18.08 -26.34 1.55
C LYS A 272 17.85 -26.41 0.04
N ALA A 273 16.60 -26.49 -0.40
CA ALA A 273 16.20 -26.64 -1.80
C ALA A 273 15.08 -25.64 -2.17
N VAL A 274 15.24 -24.36 -1.79
CA VAL A 274 14.27 -23.30 -2.05
C VAL A 274 14.02 -23.11 -3.54
N SER A 275 15.05 -23.26 -4.37
CA SER A 275 14.95 -23.16 -5.83
C SER A 275 14.02 -24.21 -6.43
N GLU A 276 14.00 -25.42 -5.91
CA GLU A 276 13.12 -26.50 -6.39
C GLU A 276 11.65 -26.18 -6.07
N TYR A 277 11.38 -25.68 -4.87
CA TYR A 277 10.04 -25.21 -4.50
C TYR A 277 9.55 -24.08 -5.42
N ASN A 278 10.38 -23.03 -5.62
CA ASN A 278 10.03 -21.92 -6.49
C ASN A 278 9.76 -22.37 -7.93
N GLU A 279 10.59 -23.27 -8.44
CA GLU A 279 10.41 -23.84 -9.78
C GLU A 279 9.11 -24.63 -9.90
N ASN A 280 8.77 -25.44 -8.90
CA ASN A 280 7.51 -26.19 -8.88
C ASN A 280 6.28 -25.25 -8.90
N VAL A 281 6.28 -24.17 -8.10
CA VAL A 281 5.20 -23.17 -8.10
C VAL A 281 5.09 -22.47 -9.45
N LEU A 282 6.22 -22.05 -10.05
CA LEU A 282 6.24 -21.39 -11.35
C LEU A 282 5.80 -22.32 -12.50
N ASN A 283 6.21 -23.60 -12.46
CA ASN A 283 5.78 -24.59 -13.45
C ASN A 283 4.28 -24.86 -13.36
N GLU A 284 3.72 -24.94 -12.16
CA GLU A 284 2.28 -25.06 -11.95
C GLU A 284 1.52 -23.84 -12.47
N LEU A 285 2.04 -22.64 -12.19
CA LEU A 285 1.47 -21.39 -12.69
C LEU A 285 1.40 -21.39 -14.22
N VAL A 286 2.50 -21.75 -14.92
CA VAL A 286 2.56 -21.87 -16.37
C VAL A 286 1.58 -22.92 -16.91
N SER A 287 1.50 -24.07 -16.23
CA SER A 287 0.57 -25.16 -16.60
C SER A 287 -0.90 -24.69 -16.57
N ASN A 288 -1.29 -24.05 -15.47
CA ASN A 288 -2.65 -23.56 -15.28
C ASN A 288 -3.01 -22.48 -16.31
N ILE A 289 -2.07 -21.59 -16.65
CA ILE A 289 -2.31 -20.58 -17.67
C ILE A 289 -2.44 -21.20 -19.05
N ARG A 290 -1.60 -22.16 -19.42
CA ARG A 290 -1.75 -22.90 -20.68
C ARG A 290 -3.11 -23.59 -20.78
N GLU A 291 -3.57 -24.19 -19.69
CA GLU A 291 -4.89 -24.83 -19.65
C GLU A 291 -6.01 -23.82 -19.85
N LEU A 292 -5.98 -22.67 -19.16
CA LEU A 292 -6.96 -21.60 -19.34
C LEU A 292 -7.00 -21.08 -20.77
N LEU A 293 -5.83 -20.80 -21.37
CA LEU A 293 -5.73 -20.33 -22.75
C LEU A 293 -6.26 -21.38 -23.75
N ASN A 294 -5.94 -22.67 -23.55
CA ASN A 294 -6.45 -23.77 -24.36
C ASN A 294 -7.98 -23.94 -24.28
N ARG A 295 -8.58 -23.55 -23.14
CA ARG A 295 -10.04 -23.54 -22.93
C ARG A 295 -10.71 -22.26 -23.46
N GLY A 296 -9.95 -21.40 -24.12
CA GLY A 296 -10.47 -20.22 -24.81
C GLY A 296 -10.61 -18.97 -23.94
N TYR A 297 -10.09 -18.93 -22.71
CA TYR A 297 -10.00 -17.71 -21.92
C TYR A 297 -9.00 -16.74 -22.55
N LYS A 298 -9.33 -15.45 -22.58
CA LYS A 298 -8.44 -14.41 -23.07
C LYS A 298 -7.43 -14.02 -21.99
N GLN A 299 -6.27 -13.53 -22.38
CA GLN A 299 -5.22 -13.08 -21.45
C GLN A 299 -5.75 -12.04 -20.45
N LYS A 300 -6.56 -11.08 -20.88
CA LYS A 300 -7.16 -10.06 -20.02
C LYS A 300 -8.15 -10.59 -18.98
N ASP A 301 -8.67 -11.81 -19.15
CA ASP A 301 -9.58 -12.45 -18.20
C ASP A 301 -8.83 -13.20 -17.09
N ILE A 302 -7.49 -13.14 -17.08
CA ILE A 302 -6.60 -13.84 -16.17
C ILE A 302 -5.82 -12.82 -15.32
N ALA A 303 -5.81 -13.02 -14.01
CA ALA A 303 -5.01 -12.24 -13.09
C ALA A 303 -4.13 -13.13 -12.20
N ILE A 304 -2.89 -12.72 -12.04
CA ILE A 304 -1.94 -13.30 -11.08
C ILE A 304 -1.81 -12.33 -9.92
N LEU A 305 -2.21 -12.77 -8.73
CA LEU A 305 -2.17 -11.96 -7.52
C LEU A 305 -0.98 -12.37 -6.65
N VAL A 306 -0.14 -11.41 -6.31
CA VAL A 306 1.03 -11.63 -5.47
C VAL A 306 0.99 -10.79 -4.19
N ARG A 307 1.60 -11.29 -3.11
CA ARG A 307 1.67 -10.54 -1.85
C ARG A 307 2.68 -9.39 -1.90
N SER A 308 3.81 -9.61 -2.54
CA SER A 308 4.91 -8.65 -2.63
C SER A 308 5.45 -8.54 -4.05
N LYS A 309 6.08 -7.40 -4.34
CA LYS A 309 6.69 -7.15 -5.65
C LYS A 309 7.91 -8.06 -5.94
N GLY A 310 8.56 -8.60 -4.90
CA GLY A 310 9.79 -9.37 -5.04
C GLY A 310 9.70 -10.62 -5.93
N VAL A 311 8.48 -11.19 -6.09
CA VAL A 311 8.27 -12.37 -6.95
C VAL A 311 7.85 -12.02 -8.39
N ILE A 312 7.59 -10.73 -8.68
CA ILE A 312 7.12 -10.30 -10.01
C ILE A 312 8.16 -10.58 -11.07
N GLN A 313 9.43 -10.31 -10.77
CA GLN A 313 10.53 -10.55 -11.71
C GLN A 313 10.69 -12.04 -12.03
N ASP A 314 10.66 -12.91 -11.02
CA ASP A 314 10.78 -14.36 -11.23
C ASP A 314 9.65 -14.91 -12.11
N ILE A 315 8.42 -14.40 -11.90
CA ILE A 315 7.26 -14.75 -12.74
C ILE A 315 7.46 -14.24 -14.17
N ALA A 316 7.89 -12.99 -14.35
CA ALA A 316 8.11 -12.40 -15.67
C ALA A 316 9.19 -13.14 -16.47
N ASP A 317 10.32 -13.47 -15.83
CA ASP A 317 11.43 -14.20 -16.45
C ASP A 317 11.00 -15.62 -16.86
N LYS A 318 10.22 -16.30 -16.00
CA LYS A 318 9.66 -17.62 -16.33
C LYS A 318 8.72 -17.56 -17.53
N PHE A 319 7.85 -16.56 -17.59
CA PHE A 319 6.90 -16.39 -18.68
C PHE A 319 7.61 -16.08 -20.00
N GLN A 320 8.61 -15.22 -19.98
CA GLN A 320 9.40 -14.93 -21.18
C GLN A 320 10.08 -16.19 -21.72
N GLY A 321 10.59 -17.06 -20.83
CA GLY A 321 11.20 -18.32 -21.23
C GLY A 321 10.22 -19.36 -21.80
N GLU A 322 8.97 -19.39 -21.31
CA GLU A 322 7.99 -20.42 -21.63
C GLU A 322 7.01 -20.04 -22.75
N PHE A 323 6.65 -18.77 -22.84
CA PHE A 323 5.65 -18.26 -23.79
C PHE A 323 6.23 -17.33 -24.85
N GLY A 324 7.46 -16.81 -24.67
CA GLY A 324 8.06 -15.86 -25.58
C GLY A 324 7.20 -14.60 -25.72
N THR A 325 6.75 -14.31 -26.94
CA THR A 325 5.89 -13.16 -27.28
C THR A 325 4.39 -13.51 -27.31
N ASP A 326 4.02 -14.79 -27.14
CA ASP A 326 2.62 -15.23 -27.31
C ASP A 326 1.73 -14.82 -26.12
N VAL A 327 2.31 -14.64 -24.94
CA VAL A 327 1.62 -14.22 -23.72
C VAL A 327 2.27 -12.97 -23.18
N SER A 328 1.48 -11.90 -23.04
CA SER A 328 1.92 -10.64 -22.47
C SER A 328 1.56 -10.57 -21.00
N ILE A 329 2.49 -10.17 -20.15
CA ILE A 329 2.22 -9.81 -18.74
C ILE A 329 2.02 -8.31 -18.67
N VAL A 330 0.92 -7.93 -17.99
CA VAL A 330 0.57 -6.55 -17.67
C VAL A 330 0.76 -6.33 -16.19
N SER A 331 1.79 -5.60 -15.80
CA SER A 331 2.08 -5.23 -14.41
C SER A 331 2.33 -3.73 -14.33
N ASP A 332 1.88 -3.08 -13.26
CA ASP A 332 2.15 -1.66 -13.06
C ASP A 332 3.66 -1.37 -13.00
N GLU A 333 4.45 -2.31 -12.51
CA GLU A 333 5.90 -2.21 -12.49
C GLU A 333 6.51 -2.33 -13.89
N ALA A 334 5.88 -3.09 -14.81
CA ALA A 334 6.30 -3.17 -16.20
C ALA A 334 5.90 -1.92 -17.00
N PHE A 335 5.02 -1.10 -16.47
CA PHE A 335 4.54 0.15 -17.08
C PHE A 335 5.17 1.39 -16.47
N GLN A 336 6.12 1.26 -15.57
CA GLN A 336 6.91 2.40 -15.10
C GLN A 336 7.78 2.94 -16.23
N LEU A 337 8.01 4.25 -16.23
CA LEU A 337 8.80 4.91 -17.27
C LEU A 337 10.24 4.38 -17.35
N ASP A 338 10.80 3.93 -16.21
CA ASP A 338 12.13 3.32 -16.13
C ASP A 338 12.21 1.93 -16.79
N ALA A 339 11.09 1.25 -17.03
CA ALA A 339 11.04 0.00 -17.80
C ALA A 339 11.23 0.23 -19.31
N SER A 340 11.02 1.46 -19.79
CA SER A 340 11.12 1.79 -21.21
C SER A 340 12.56 1.88 -21.71
N LEU A 341 12.87 1.12 -22.76
CA LEU A 341 14.16 1.23 -23.42
C LEU A 341 14.42 2.63 -23.98
N ALA A 342 13.42 3.23 -24.65
CA ALA A 342 13.55 4.56 -25.22
C ALA A 342 13.84 5.61 -24.15
N VAL A 343 13.11 5.59 -23.04
CA VAL A 343 13.29 6.52 -21.93
C VAL A 343 14.65 6.32 -21.27
N ASN A 344 15.07 5.06 -21.05
CA ASN A 344 16.38 4.76 -20.48
C ASN A 344 17.56 5.28 -21.35
N VAL A 345 17.41 5.23 -22.66
CA VAL A 345 18.41 5.80 -23.59
C VAL A 345 18.43 7.33 -23.46
N ILE A 346 17.28 7.98 -23.40
CA ILE A 346 17.17 9.44 -23.23
C ILE A 346 17.85 9.88 -21.93
N ILE A 347 17.49 9.27 -20.80
CA ILE A 347 18.04 9.60 -19.49
C ILE A 347 19.56 9.37 -19.43
N ALA A 348 20.05 8.24 -19.96
CA ALA A 348 21.47 7.97 -20.02
C ALA A 348 22.21 8.96 -20.92
N ALA A 349 21.61 9.39 -22.02
CA ALA A 349 22.18 10.40 -22.91
C ALA A 349 22.21 11.78 -22.24
N LEU A 350 21.13 12.20 -21.57
CA LEU A 350 21.11 13.45 -20.80
C LEU A 350 22.22 13.48 -19.74
N ARG A 351 22.34 12.40 -18.95
CA ARG A 351 23.36 12.29 -17.90
C ARG A 351 24.79 12.34 -18.46
N LEU A 352 25.04 11.71 -19.60
CA LEU A 352 26.36 11.73 -20.21
C LEU A 352 26.71 13.11 -20.78
N LEU A 353 25.75 13.95 -21.15
CA LEU A 353 25.97 15.33 -21.57
C LEU A 353 26.50 16.22 -20.43
N THR A 354 25.95 16.09 -19.23
CA THR A 354 26.39 16.86 -18.05
C THR A 354 27.61 16.23 -17.39
N HIS A 355 27.76 14.90 -17.45
CA HIS A 355 28.85 14.15 -16.85
C HIS A 355 29.63 13.33 -17.90
N PRO A 356 30.40 13.98 -18.81
CA PRO A 356 31.05 13.31 -19.96
C PRO A 356 32.17 12.34 -19.56
N ASP A 357 32.61 12.36 -18.30
CA ASP A 357 33.63 11.48 -17.73
C ASP A 357 33.06 10.26 -17.02
N ASP A 358 31.73 10.14 -16.91
CA ASP A 358 31.05 8.99 -16.30
C ASP A 358 31.12 7.76 -17.22
N LYS A 359 32.18 6.95 -17.02
CA LYS A 359 32.42 5.73 -17.79
C LYS A 359 31.34 4.66 -17.60
N LEU A 360 30.64 4.66 -16.47
CA LEU A 360 29.55 3.70 -16.23
C LEU A 360 28.34 4.03 -17.09
N THR A 361 27.90 5.29 -17.06
CA THR A 361 26.80 5.79 -17.91
C THR A 361 27.14 5.69 -19.40
N GLU A 362 28.39 6.01 -19.79
CA GLU A 362 28.86 5.83 -21.17
C GLU A 362 28.73 4.37 -21.60
N SER A 363 29.18 3.41 -20.80
CA SER A 363 29.10 1.98 -21.08
C SER A 363 27.64 1.50 -21.14
N LYS A 364 26.79 1.98 -20.23
CA LYS A 364 25.35 1.69 -20.22
C LYS A 364 24.70 2.17 -21.51
N LEU A 365 24.93 3.41 -21.91
CA LEU A 365 24.35 4.00 -23.11
C LEU A 365 24.82 3.28 -24.39
N VAL A 366 26.12 2.98 -24.51
CA VAL A 366 26.66 2.20 -25.63
C VAL A 366 26.00 0.83 -25.72
N LYS A 367 25.87 0.13 -24.61
CA LYS A 367 25.23 -1.19 -24.58
C LYS A 367 23.76 -1.12 -25.03
N LEU A 368 22.98 -0.21 -24.44
CA LEU A 368 21.56 -0.02 -24.80
C LEU A 368 21.42 0.30 -26.30
N TYR A 369 22.23 1.23 -26.79
CA TYR A 369 22.13 1.65 -28.19
C TYR A 369 22.55 0.56 -29.15
N GLN A 370 23.70 -0.10 -28.95
CA GLN A 370 24.23 -1.10 -29.88
C GLN A 370 23.44 -2.41 -29.85
N GLN A 371 23.14 -2.93 -28.67
CA GLN A 371 22.51 -4.23 -28.53
C GLN A 371 20.99 -4.18 -28.64
N GLN A 372 20.33 -3.15 -28.09
CA GLN A 372 18.88 -3.13 -28.03
C GLN A 372 18.23 -2.21 -29.04
N VAL A 373 18.79 -1.04 -29.33
CA VAL A 373 18.23 -0.13 -30.36
C VAL A 373 18.67 -0.54 -31.76
N LYS A 374 19.98 -0.71 -31.99
CA LYS A 374 20.51 -1.13 -33.32
C LYS A 374 20.45 -2.65 -33.56
N GLN A 375 20.24 -3.44 -32.48
CA GLN A 375 20.22 -4.90 -32.56
C GLN A 375 21.44 -5.49 -33.26
N THR A 376 22.63 -4.93 -33.01
CA THR A 376 23.88 -5.44 -33.58
C THR A 376 24.27 -6.73 -32.87
N ASP A 377 24.81 -7.70 -33.61
CA ASP A 377 25.28 -9.00 -33.08
C ASP A 377 26.62 -8.88 -32.31
N ARG A 378 26.79 -7.82 -31.53
CA ARG A 378 27.99 -7.55 -30.73
C ARG A 378 27.73 -7.93 -29.28
N ASP A 379 28.47 -8.94 -28.82
CA ASP A 379 28.44 -9.30 -27.41
C ASP A 379 29.17 -8.25 -26.52
N ASN A 380 29.08 -8.42 -25.19
CA ASN A 380 29.74 -7.50 -24.26
C ASN A 380 31.27 -7.49 -24.44
N ASN A 381 31.92 -8.59 -24.86
CA ASN A 381 33.33 -8.63 -25.11
C ASN A 381 33.71 -7.79 -26.33
N ALA A 382 32.95 -7.88 -27.41
CA ALA A 382 33.15 -7.09 -28.62
C ALA A 382 32.92 -5.57 -28.38
N LEU A 383 32.13 -5.20 -27.42
CA LEU A 383 31.88 -3.80 -27.05
C LEU A 383 32.92 -3.21 -26.09
N PHE A 384 33.36 -4.00 -25.09
CA PHE A 384 34.13 -3.47 -23.94
C PHE A 384 35.55 -4.03 -23.80
N VAL A 385 35.91 -5.12 -24.45
CA VAL A 385 37.18 -5.84 -24.27
C VAL A 385 38.06 -5.80 -25.54
N ASP A 386 37.62 -5.14 -26.64
CA ASP A 386 38.33 -5.16 -27.88
C ASP A 386 39.72 -4.49 -27.80
N GLU A 387 40.73 -5.15 -28.44
CA GLU A 387 42.14 -4.82 -28.45
C GLU A 387 42.45 -3.51 -29.20
N GLY A 388 42.32 -2.39 -28.52
CA GLY A 388 42.73 -1.11 -29.10
C GLY A 388 42.02 0.06 -28.44
N GLU A 389 42.67 1.20 -28.37
CA GLU A 389 42.25 2.51 -27.83
C GLU A 389 40.98 3.08 -28.54
N ARG A 390 39.97 2.27 -28.83
CA ARG A 390 38.68 2.75 -29.36
C ARG A 390 37.91 3.38 -28.19
N GLU A 391 37.72 4.69 -28.27
CA GLU A 391 36.83 5.38 -27.33
C GLU A 391 35.41 4.82 -27.47
N LEU A 392 34.78 4.44 -26.37
CA LEU A 392 33.40 3.95 -26.32
C LEU A 392 32.41 4.89 -27.00
N LYS A 393 32.67 6.19 -26.98
CA LYS A 393 31.90 7.22 -27.71
C LYS A 393 31.80 6.98 -29.20
N SER A 394 32.76 6.31 -29.82
CA SER A 394 32.70 5.97 -31.24
C SER A 394 31.59 5.02 -31.64
N PHE A 395 30.97 4.33 -30.66
CA PHE A 395 29.82 3.47 -30.88
C PHE A 395 28.47 4.20 -30.78
N LEU A 396 28.46 5.46 -30.34
CA LEU A 396 27.29 6.33 -30.26
C LEU A 396 27.04 7.05 -31.60
N PRO A 397 25.83 7.62 -31.80
CA PRO A 397 25.58 8.43 -33.01
C PRO A 397 26.54 9.61 -33.13
N SER A 398 27.13 9.81 -34.34
CA SER A 398 28.08 10.92 -34.56
C SER A 398 27.44 12.29 -34.29
N GLY A 399 26.15 12.46 -34.63
CA GLY A 399 25.41 13.68 -34.32
C GLY A 399 25.29 13.99 -32.85
N TYR A 400 25.33 12.98 -31.97
CA TYR A 400 25.35 13.14 -30.55
C TYR A 400 26.76 13.49 -30.02
N VAL A 401 27.78 12.75 -30.48
CA VAL A 401 29.17 12.93 -30.02
C VAL A 401 29.80 14.23 -30.51
N ASP A 402 29.60 14.57 -31.77
CA ASP A 402 30.23 15.73 -32.42
C ASP A 402 29.57 17.06 -32.03
N LYS A 403 28.35 17.06 -31.49
CA LYS A 403 27.56 18.26 -31.23
C LYS A 403 27.26 18.48 -29.72
N PHE A 404 28.04 17.94 -28.83
CA PHE A 404 27.84 18.07 -27.37
C PHE A 404 27.56 19.49 -26.93
N ASP A 405 28.40 20.45 -27.33
CA ASP A 405 28.24 21.87 -26.98
C ASP A 405 26.97 22.52 -27.57
N PHE A 406 26.51 22.04 -28.67
CA PHE A 406 25.26 22.50 -29.30
C PHE A 406 24.06 21.93 -28.53
N LEU A 407 24.07 20.65 -28.20
CA LEU A 407 22.99 19.98 -27.47
C LEU A 407 22.74 20.62 -26.09
N LEU A 408 23.81 20.97 -25.37
CA LEU A 408 23.72 21.66 -24.08
C LEU A 408 23.11 23.09 -24.14
N ARG A 409 22.95 23.67 -25.34
CA ARG A 409 22.31 24.97 -25.52
C ARG A 409 20.83 24.91 -25.86
N LEU A 410 20.31 23.75 -26.12
CA LEU A 410 18.89 23.54 -26.39
C LEU A 410 18.05 23.65 -25.12
N SER A 411 16.79 23.99 -25.26
CA SER A 411 15.85 23.79 -24.17
C SER A 411 15.75 22.31 -23.81
N LEU A 412 15.41 21.97 -22.56
CA LEU A 412 15.36 20.57 -22.14
C LEU A 412 14.41 19.73 -23.00
N VAL A 413 13.28 20.30 -23.44
CA VAL A 413 12.33 19.61 -24.33
C VAL A 413 12.94 19.41 -25.73
N ASP A 414 13.53 20.44 -26.32
CA ASP A 414 14.16 20.34 -27.63
C ASP A 414 15.37 19.40 -27.60
N LEU A 415 16.10 19.37 -26.48
CA LEU A 415 17.22 18.45 -26.25
C LEU A 415 16.76 16.99 -26.24
N VAL A 416 15.67 16.69 -25.54
CA VAL A 416 15.08 15.35 -25.53
C VAL A 416 14.60 14.95 -26.92
N ASP A 417 14.00 15.85 -27.66
CA ASP A 417 13.53 15.61 -29.05
C ASP A 417 14.69 15.32 -29.98
N GLU A 418 15.80 16.08 -29.88
CA GLU A 418 17.01 15.84 -30.68
C GLU A 418 17.66 14.49 -30.30
N ILE A 419 17.74 14.13 -29.01
CA ILE A 419 18.24 12.83 -28.56
C ILE A 419 17.34 11.71 -29.11
N TYR A 420 16.03 11.82 -29.00
CA TYR A 420 15.07 10.86 -29.55
C TYR A 420 15.31 10.61 -31.04
N SER A 421 15.54 11.68 -31.78
CA SER A 421 15.83 11.63 -33.22
C SER A 421 17.21 11.03 -33.54
N LEU A 422 18.27 11.49 -32.86
CA LEU A 422 19.66 11.04 -33.08
C LEU A 422 19.85 9.55 -32.78
N PHE A 423 19.19 9.03 -31.75
CA PHE A 423 19.24 7.61 -31.38
C PHE A 423 18.22 6.76 -32.14
N ASN A 424 17.41 7.35 -33.05
CA ASN A 424 16.37 6.69 -33.81
C ASN A 424 15.39 5.87 -32.96
N LEU A 425 14.98 6.42 -31.84
CA LEU A 425 14.12 5.73 -30.85
C LEU A 425 12.70 5.49 -31.39
N GLY A 426 12.27 6.23 -32.42
CA GLY A 426 10.99 6.02 -33.11
C GLY A 426 10.88 4.68 -33.85
N SER A 427 12.02 3.98 -34.09
CA SER A 427 12.01 2.64 -34.67
C SER A 427 11.68 1.51 -33.70
N LEU A 428 11.60 1.82 -32.40
CA LEU A 428 11.31 0.85 -31.34
C LEU A 428 9.81 0.61 -31.23
N GLU A 429 9.40 -0.64 -31.45
CA GLU A 429 8.00 -1.02 -31.30
C GLU A 429 7.57 -1.01 -29.83
N GLY A 430 6.32 -0.64 -29.57
CA GLY A 430 5.73 -0.67 -28.24
C GLY A 430 6.21 0.43 -27.27
N GLN A 431 7.05 1.38 -27.70
CA GLN A 431 7.60 2.42 -26.84
C GLN A 431 6.81 3.74 -26.86
N SER A 432 5.88 3.92 -27.79
CA SER A 432 5.21 5.21 -28.01
C SER A 432 4.46 5.72 -26.77
N ALA A 433 3.75 4.85 -26.05
CA ALA A 433 3.01 5.23 -24.85
C ALA A 433 3.95 5.74 -23.75
N TYR A 434 5.09 5.06 -23.56
CA TYR A 434 6.11 5.49 -22.57
C TYR A 434 6.72 6.83 -22.94
N VAL A 435 7.04 7.03 -24.21
CA VAL A 435 7.60 8.28 -24.70
C VAL A 435 6.61 9.43 -24.53
N CYS A 436 5.33 9.24 -24.87
CA CYS A 436 4.30 10.25 -24.65
C CYS A 436 4.17 10.61 -23.16
N THR A 437 4.06 9.60 -22.29
CA THR A 437 3.96 9.85 -20.83
C THR A 437 5.24 10.49 -20.28
N PHE A 438 6.41 10.15 -20.84
CA PHE A 438 7.67 10.81 -20.47
C PHE A 438 7.66 12.31 -20.82
N TYR A 439 7.16 12.68 -22.02
CA TYR A 439 7.02 14.09 -22.39
C TYR A 439 6.00 14.81 -21.52
N ASP A 440 4.90 14.16 -21.14
CA ASP A 440 3.91 14.74 -20.23
C ASP A 440 4.54 14.99 -18.85
N THR A 441 5.29 14.01 -18.33
CA THR A 441 6.04 14.11 -17.06
C THR A 441 7.09 15.23 -17.11
N LEU A 442 7.84 15.32 -18.20
CA LEU A 442 8.83 16.39 -18.41
C LEU A 442 8.18 17.77 -18.45
N ASN A 443 7.06 17.91 -19.17
CA ASN A 443 6.33 19.17 -19.24
C ASN A 443 5.72 19.56 -17.90
N GLU A 444 5.24 18.59 -17.12
CA GLU A 444 4.72 18.83 -15.77
C GLU A 444 5.84 19.30 -14.84
N TYR A 445 6.99 18.64 -14.86
CA TYR A 445 8.18 19.07 -14.11
C TYR A 445 8.58 20.51 -14.43
N LEU A 446 8.63 20.89 -15.70
CA LEU A 446 9.05 22.22 -16.17
C LEU A 446 8.06 23.35 -15.81
N ARG A 447 6.85 23.04 -15.34
CA ARG A 447 5.93 24.07 -14.84
C ARG A 447 6.37 24.68 -13.50
N ASP A 448 7.00 23.84 -12.66
CA ASP A 448 7.30 24.19 -11.28
C ASP A 448 8.82 24.26 -10.99
N HIS A 449 9.67 23.80 -11.93
CA HIS A 449 11.11 23.66 -11.76
C HIS A 449 11.88 24.32 -12.92
N PRO A 450 13.11 24.81 -12.68
CA PRO A 450 13.98 25.29 -13.73
C PRO A 450 14.37 24.16 -14.69
N ALA A 451 14.71 24.49 -15.92
CA ALA A 451 15.10 23.55 -16.95
C ALA A 451 16.59 23.15 -16.82
N ASP A 452 17.01 22.74 -15.63
CA ASP A 452 18.33 22.17 -15.38
C ASP A 452 18.33 20.66 -15.61
N ILE A 453 19.37 20.14 -16.26
CA ILE A 453 19.45 18.72 -16.63
C ILE A 453 19.73 17.86 -15.39
N ASP A 454 20.65 18.31 -14.52
CA ASP A 454 21.06 17.53 -13.35
C ASP A 454 19.95 17.51 -12.30
N ASP A 455 19.28 18.64 -12.07
CA ASP A 455 18.10 18.71 -11.20
C ASP A 455 16.97 17.81 -11.71
N PHE A 456 16.73 17.76 -13.02
CA PHE A 456 15.74 16.86 -13.61
C PHE A 456 16.13 15.39 -13.45
N ILE A 457 17.40 15.03 -13.61
CA ILE A 457 17.89 13.65 -13.41
C ILE A 457 17.75 13.22 -11.95
N GLU A 458 18.04 14.11 -10.99
CA GLU A 458 17.86 13.85 -9.56
C GLU A 458 16.37 13.57 -9.25
N GLU A 459 15.45 14.43 -9.70
CA GLU A 459 14.03 14.24 -9.51
C GLU A 459 13.52 12.99 -10.26
N TRP A 460 14.10 12.68 -11.42
CA TRP A 460 13.82 11.44 -12.14
C TRP A 460 14.15 10.20 -11.30
N GLU A 461 15.33 10.17 -10.67
CA GLU A 461 15.76 9.04 -9.84
C GLU A 461 14.93 8.93 -8.56
N ASP A 462 14.51 10.06 -7.98
CA ASP A 462 13.78 10.10 -6.72
C ASP A 462 12.28 9.76 -6.90
N SER A 463 11.64 10.22 -7.96
CA SER A 463 10.18 10.13 -8.07
C SER A 463 9.65 9.82 -9.47
N LEU A 464 10.10 10.56 -10.52
CA LEU A 464 9.46 10.56 -11.82
C LEU A 464 9.61 9.23 -12.59
N SER A 465 10.69 8.49 -12.34
CA SER A 465 10.94 7.17 -12.95
C SER A 465 9.83 6.15 -12.69
N SER A 466 9.15 6.30 -11.55
CA SER A 466 8.06 5.42 -11.11
C SER A 466 6.70 5.76 -11.70
N ASN A 467 6.57 6.86 -12.47
CA ASN A 467 5.34 7.19 -13.19
C ASN A 467 4.99 6.09 -14.18
N THR A 468 3.69 5.78 -14.29
CA THR A 468 3.21 4.65 -15.09
C THR A 468 2.38 5.12 -16.27
N ILE A 469 2.49 4.41 -17.41
CA ILE A 469 1.57 4.60 -18.52
C ILE A 469 0.19 4.03 -18.18
N GLN A 470 -0.87 4.56 -18.77
CA GLN A 470 -2.22 4.00 -18.61
C GLN A 470 -2.32 2.64 -19.32
N SER A 471 -2.64 1.61 -18.53
CA SER A 471 -2.59 0.21 -18.96
C SER A 471 -3.91 -0.36 -19.50
N ASP A 472 -4.99 0.42 -19.56
CA ASP A 472 -6.35 -0.06 -19.86
C ASP A 472 -6.53 -0.64 -21.27
N GLU A 473 -5.62 -0.36 -22.19
CA GLU A 473 -5.70 -0.81 -23.59
C GLU A 473 -4.81 -2.02 -23.92
N VAL A 474 -3.98 -2.49 -23.01
CA VAL A 474 -3.06 -3.60 -23.28
C VAL A 474 -3.72 -4.94 -22.98
N ASP A 475 -3.88 -5.77 -24.02
CA ASP A 475 -4.36 -7.15 -23.86
C ASP A 475 -3.22 -8.02 -23.29
N GLY A 476 -3.39 -8.50 -22.05
CA GLY A 476 -2.39 -9.31 -21.36
C GLY A 476 -2.86 -9.80 -20.01
N ILE A 477 -2.13 -10.77 -19.46
CA ILE A 477 -2.36 -11.32 -18.12
C ILE A 477 -1.98 -10.28 -17.07
N ARG A 478 -2.90 -9.92 -16.19
CA ARG A 478 -2.66 -8.95 -15.12
C ARG A 478 -1.82 -9.55 -14.01
N LEU A 479 -0.64 -9.00 -13.74
CA LEU A 479 0.23 -9.38 -12.63
C LEU A 479 0.31 -8.21 -11.64
N ILE A 480 -0.44 -8.32 -10.54
CA ILE A 480 -0.63 -7.24 -9.58
C ILE A 480 -0.55 -7.73 -8.14
N THR A 481 -0.29 -6.82 -7.21
CA THR A 481 -0.35 -7.16 -5.79
C THR A 481 -1.80 -7.28 -5.31
N ILE A 482 -2.03 -8.09 -4.26
CA ILE A 482 -3.36 -8.27 -3.67
C ILE A 482 -3.96 -6.93 -3.24
N HIS A 483 -3.16 -6.01 -2.70
CA HIS A 483 -3.64 -4.67 -2.31
C HIS A 483 -4.17 -3.86 -3.49
N LYS A 484 -3.50 -3.92 -4.64
CA LYS A 484 -3.94 -3.22 -5.85
C LYS A 484 -5.13 -3.89 -6.53
N SER A 485 -5.38 -5.17 -6.25
CA SER A 485 -6.53 -5.90 -6.79
C SER A 485 -7.84 -5.59 -6.07
N LYS A 486 -7.79 -4.88 -4.93
CA LYS A 486 -9.02 -4.49 -4.21
C LYS A 486 -9.93 -3.65 -5.11
N GLY A 487 -11.23 -3.94 -5.11
CA GLY A 487 -12.20 -3.31 -6.00
C GLY A 487 -12.28 -3.91 -7.42
N LEU A 488 -11.26 -4.66 -7.86
CA LEU A 488 -11.23 -5.30 -9.18
C LEU A 488 -11.83 -6.71 -9.15
N GLU A 489 -12.15 -7.23 -10.33
CA GLU A 489 -12.63 -8.61 -10.52
C GLU A 489 -12.02 -9.22 -11.78
N TYR A 490 -11.80 -10.54 -11.76
CA TYR A 490 -11.26 -11.28 -12.88
C TYR A 490 -11.95 -12.64 -13.00
N ASP A 491 -12.18 -13.09 -14.22
CA ASP A 491 -12.77 -14.41 -14.44
C ASP A 491 -11.91 -15.52 -13.82
N ASN A 492 -10.57 -15.43 -14.00
CA ASN A 492 -9.62 -16.42 -13.51
C ASN A 492 -8.55 -15.75 -12.64
N VAL A 493 -8.40 -16.21 -11.41
CA VAL A 493 -7.42 -15.70 -10.46
C VAL A 493 -6.44 -16.79 -10.08
N LEU A 494 -5.14 -16.50 -10.21
CA LEU A 494 -4.06 -17.37 -9.79
C LEU A 494 -3.27 -16.68 -8.66
N ILE A 495 -3.05 -17.39 -7.56
CA ILE A 495 -2.34 -16.89 -6.38
C ILE A 495 -1.13 -17.78 -6.14
N PRO A 496 0.00 -17.53 -6.85
CA PRO A 496 1.24 -18.23 -6.59
C PRO A 496 1.86 -17.77 -5.27
N PHE A 497 2.63 -18.62 -4.63
CA PHE A 497 3.32 -18.33 -3.38
C PHE A 497 2.38 -17.81 -2.28
N CYS A 498 1.21 -18.46 -2.12
CA CYS A 498 0.26 -18.14 -1.05
C CYS A 498 0.77 -18.67 0.31
N ASP A 499 2.01 -18.35 0.64
CA ASP A 499 2.77 -18.86 1.79
C ASP A 499 3.51 -17.75 2.54
N TRP A 500 3.08 -16.51 2.39
CA TRP A 500 3.69 -15.40 3.13
C TRP A 500 3.50 -15.55 4.64
N GLY A 501 4.48 -15.01 5.40
CA GLY A 501 4.43 -15.02 6.85
C GLY A 501 3.26 -14.23 7.42
N LEU A 502 2.71 -14.70 8.54
CA LEU A 502 1.60 -14.04 9.23
C LEU A 502 2.03 -12.74 9.86
N GLU A 503 3.26 -12.70 10.35
CA GLU A 503 3.83 -11.55 11.02
C GLU A 503 5.20 -11.19 10.47
N LYS A 504 5.42 -9.90 10.31
CA LYS A 504 6.74 -9.36 10.01
C LYS A 504 7.41 -9.00 11.33
N THR A 505 8.20 -9.92 11.86
CA THR A 505 8.88 -9.75 13.16
C THR A 505 10.22 -9.02 13.08
N VAL A 506 10.79 -8.85 11.89
CA VAL A 506 12.08 -8.18 11.69
C VAL A 506 11.86 -6.83 11.03
N GLY A 507 12.35 -5.77 11.69
CA GLY A 507 12.26 -4.40 11.19
C GLY A 507 10.84 -3.81 11.22
N ASN A 508 9.94 -4.36 12.04
CA ASN A 508 8.63 -3.79 12.32
C ASN A 508 8.66 -3.10 13.67
N THR A 509 8.61 -1.78 13.67
CA THR A 509 8.53 -0.96 14.89
C THR A 509 7.08 -0.54 15.10
N ILE A 510 6.53 -0.80 16.27
CA ILE A 510 5.21 -0.35 16.67
C ILE A 510 5.32 0.81 17.66
N TRP A 511 4.29 1.65 17.70
CA TRP A 511 4.21 2.82 18.56
C TRP A 511 3.29 2.54 19.73
N CYS A 512 3.88 2.25 20.88
CA CYS A 512 3.13 1.93 22.10
C CYS A 512 2.74 3.21 22.84
N PRO A 513 1.46 3.41 23.23
CA PRO A 513 1.06 4.52 24.09
C PRO A 513 1.75 4.43 25.46
N GLY A 514 2.26 5.57 25.93
CA GLY A 514 2.87 5.62 27.25
C GLY A 514 1.89 5.98 28.36
N ASP A 515 0.84 6.74 28.07
CA ASP A 515 -0.13 7.29 29.01
C ASP A 515 -0.86 6.24 29.86
N ASN A 516 -0.96 5.01 29.37
CA ASN A 516 -1.53 3.85 30.08
C ASN A 516 -0.49 3.05 30.89
N LYS A 517 0.77 3.50 30.97
CA LYS A 517 1.86 2.79 31.62
C LYS A 517 2.37 3.53 32.86
N GLU A 518 2.97 2.78 33.80
CA GLU A 518 3.60 3.35 34.98
C GLU A 518 4.90 4.12 34.59
N LYS A 519 5.29 5.05 35.45
CA LYS A 519 6.57 5.76 35.30
C LYS A 519 7.76 4.80 35.34
N PRO A 520 8.82 5.05 34.55
CA PRO A 520 9.07 6.24 33.71
C PRO A 520 8.38 6.23 32.34
N TYR A 521 7.77 5.14 31.91
CA TYR A 521 7.20 4.97 30.57
C TYR A 521 6.00 5.91 30.32
N GLY A 522 5.19 6.15 31.37
CA GLY A 522 4.04 7.07 31.31
C GLY A 522 4.39 8.54 31.11
N ASP A 523 5.66 8.91 31.19
CA ASP A 523 6.12 10.27 30.92
C ASP A 523 6.34 10.52 29.40
N LEU A 524 6.29 9.46 28.56
CA LEU A 524 6.43 9.53 27.11
C LEU A 524 5.06 9.33 26.44
N PRO A 525 4.66 10.20 25.49
CA PRO A 525 3.36 10.06 24.83
C PRO A 525 3.28 8.80 23.95
N LEU A 526 4.37 8.48 23.23
CA LEU A 526 4.50 7.31 22.38
C LEU A 526 5.92 6.74 22.49
N ILE A 527 6.02 5.42 22.51
CA ILE A 527 7.28 4.70 22.65
C ILE A 527 7.44 3.73 21.47
N PRO A 528 8.44 3.94 20.61
CA PRO A 528 8.73 3.01 19.50
C PRO A 528 9.41 1.75 20.01
N ILE A 529 8.82 0.59 19.75
CA ILE A 529 9.30 -0.72 20.18
C ILE A 529 9.33 -1.67 18.98
N ASP A 530 10.38 -2.46 18.87
CA ASP A 530 10.42 -3.53 17.88
C ASP A 530 9.40 -4.62 18.22
N PHE A 531 8.46 -4.85 17.32
CA PHE A 531 7.46 -5.90 17.46
C PHE A 531 8.13 -7.26 17.47
N SER A 532 8.10 -7.91 18.63
CA SER A 532 8.67 -9.25 18.80
C SER A 532 8.15 -9.90 20.09
N LYS A 533 8.29 -11.23 20.18
CA LYS A 533 7.96 -12.00 21.41
C LYS A 533 8.73 -11.53 22.65
N LYS A 534 9.77 -10.70 22.51
CA LYS A 534 10.49 -10.10 23.65
C LYS A 534 9.65 -9.10 24.44
N MET A 535 8.54 -8.64 23.89
CA MET A 535 7.58 -7.78 24.56
C MET A 535 6.75 -8.52 25.61
N ILE A 536 6.61 -9.84 25.51
CA ILE A 536 5.90 -10.70 26.48
C ILE A 536 6.64 -10.67 27.81
N GLY A 537 5.91 -10.50 28.90
CA GLY A 537 6.46 -10.35 30.25
C GLY A 537 7.03 -8.95 30.56
N THR A 538 6.84 -7.98 29.68
CA THR A 538 7.24 -6.57 29.85
C THR A 538 6.02 -5.67 30.07
N VAL A 539 6.25 -4.36 30.23
CA VAL A 539 5.15 -3.36 30.29
C VAL A 539 4.46 -3.17 28.93
N PHE A 540 4.98 -3.75 27.85
CA PHE A 540 4.47 -3.68 26.50
C PHE A 540 3.74 -4.97 26.04
N GLU A 541 3.44 -5.87 26.98
CA GLU A 541 2.78 -7.15 26.65
C GLU A 541 1.39 -6.97 26.06
N ASP A 542 0.60 -6.04 26.60
CA ASP A 542 -0.74 -5.76 26.09
C ASP A 542 -0.66 -5.14 24.66
N ASP A 543 0.32 -4.28 24.41
CA ASP A 543 0.56 -3.73 23.07
C ASP A 543 0.96 -4.83 22.06
N TYR A 544 1.78 -5.81 22.51
CA TYR A 544 2.13 -6.98 21.70
C TYR A 544 0.88 -7.79 21.35
N LYS A 545 0.03 -8.07 22.31
CA LYS A 545 -1.19 -8.87 22.13
C LYS A 545 -2.18 -8.18 21.19
N GLU A 546 -2.35 -6.87 21.33
CA GLU A 546 -3.20 -6.08 20.43
C GLU A 546 -2.65 -6.08 19.01
N GLU A 547 -1.35 -5.81 18.81
CA GLU A 547 -0.74 -5.81 17.50
C GLU A 547 -0.78 -7.19 16.83
N HIS A 548 -0.60 -8.26 17.62
CA HIS A 548 -0.72 -9.64 17.14
C HIS A 548 -2.14 -9.95 16.65
N LEU A 549 -3.16 -9.52 17.37
CA LEU A 549 -4.56 -9.64 16.94
C LEU A 549 -4.78 -8.86 15.62
N GLN A 550 -4.34 -7.61 15.55
CA GLN A 550 -4.49 -6.78 14.36
C GLN A 550 -3.79 -7.39 13.14
N ASN A 551 -2.56 -7.87 13.29
CA ASN A 551 -1.84 -8.56 12.22
C ASN A 551 -2.57 -9.81 11.74
N THR A 552 -3.21 -10.54 12.65
CA THR A 552 -3.98 -11.74 12.33
C THR A 552 -5.22 -11.39 11.52
N VAL A 553 -5.97 -10.35 11.93
CA VAL A 553 -7.13 -9.84 11.19
C VAL A 553 -6.72 -9.33 9.80
N ASP A 554 -5.69 -8.49 9.71
CA ASP A 554 -5.17 -7.96 8.45
C ASP A 554 -4.83 -9.08 7.46
N ASN A 555 -4.18 -10.11 7.95
CA ASN A 555 -3.78 -11.23 7.12
C ASN A 555 -4.97 -12.11 6.71
N MET A 556 -5.97 -12.27 7.55
CA MET A 556 -7.20 -12.97 7.19
C MET A 556 -7.98 -12.18 6.12
N ASN A 557 -8.10 -10.86 6.31
CA ASN A 557 -8.73 -9.96 5.34
C ASN A 557 -7.99 -9.96 4.00
N LEU A 558 -6.64 -9.98 4.03
CA LEU A 558 -5.85 -10.04 2.81
C LEU A 558 -6.12 -11.32 2.01
N LEU A 559 -6.27 -12.44 2.70
CA LEU A 559 -6.62 -13.71 2.08
C LEU A 559 -8.05 -13.66 1.50
N TYR A 560 -8.99 -13.09 2.26
CA TYR A 560 -10.37 -12.89 1.83
C TYR A 560 -10.44 -12.02 0.57
N VAL A 561 -9.75 -10.89 0.55
CA VAL A 561 -9.68 -10.03 -0.63
C VAL A 561 -9.12 -10.79 -1.83
N ALA A 562 -8.04 -11.56 -1.65
CA ALA A 562 -7.42 -12.31 -2.75
C ALA A 562 -8.37 -13.34 -3.35
N PHE A 563 -9.05 -14.15 -2.52
CA PHE A 563 -9.94 -15.22 -2.98
C PHE A 563 -11.23 -14.68 -3.63
N THR A 564 -11.77 -13.59 -3.09
CA THR A 564 -12.99 -12.96 -3.59
C THR A 564 -12.81 -12.13 -4.87
N ARG A 565 -11.57 -12.08 -5.44
CA ARG A 565 -11.36 -11.47 -6.78
C ARG A 565 -11.76 -12.41 -7.91
N ALA A 566 -11.85 -13.73 -7.64
CA ALA A 566 -12.18 -14.73 -8.63
C ALA A 566 -13.67 -14.72 -8.99
N GLY A 567 -13.94 -14.59 -10.27
CA GLY A 567 -15.29 -14.73 -10.82
C GLY A 567 -15.66 -16.18 -11.11
N LYS A 568 -14.80 -16.90 -11.86
CA LYS A 568 -15.08 -18.26 -12.34
C LYS A 568 -14.13 -19.32 -11.80
N ASN A 569 -12.82 -19.04 -11.81
CA ASN A 569 -11.83 -20.03 -11.42
C ASN A 569 -10.79 -19.45 -10.49
N LEU A 570 -10.40 -20.19 -9.45
CA LEU A 570 -9.43 -19.82 -8.45
C LEU A 570 -8.35 -20.89 -8.34
N PHE A 571 -7.09 -20.49 -8.54
CA PHE A 571 -5.93 -21.36 -8.40
C PHE A 571 -5.02 -20.83 -7.30
N ILE A 572 -4.66 -21.67 -6.35
CA ILE A 572 -3.83 -21.31 -5.20
C ILE A 572 -2.65 -22.26 -5.12
N THR A 573 -1.44 -21.72 -5.01
CA THR A 573 -0.25 -22.54 -4.75
C THR A 573 0.53 -22.01 -3.55
N GLY A 574 1.12 -22.92 -2.76
CA GLY A 574 1.85 -22.57 -1.56
C GLY A 574 2.70 -23.72 -1.02
N LYS A 575 3.26 -23.52 0.18
CA LYS A 575 4.08 -24.52 0.87
C LYS A 575 3.22 -25.55 1.59
N LYS A 576 3.58 -26.81 1.47
CA LYS A 576 3.09 -27.88 2.31
C LYS A 576 3.82 -27.89 3.65
N ALA A 577 3.10 -27.88 4.76
CA ALA A 577 3.70 -28.05 6.07
C ALA A 577 4.28 -29.46 6.23
N SER A 578 5.45 -29.57 6.86
CA SER A 578 6.00 -30.89 7.21
C SER A 578 5.07 -31.63 8.18
N LYS A 579 5.09 -32.94 8.17
CA LYS A 579 4.26 -33.78 9.05
C LYS A 579 4.38 -33.36 10.53
N SER A 580 5.60 -33.08 11.00
CA SER A 580 5.82 -32.64 12.38
C SER A 580 5.20 -31.24 12.64
N THR A 581 5.26 -30.33 11.69
CA THR A 581 4.62 -29.02 11.78
C THR A 581 3.12 -29.16 11.73
N PHE A 582 2.58 -29.95 10.81
CA PHE A 582 1.13 -30.17 10.67
C PHE A 582 0.51 -30.78 11.94
N THR A 583 1.17 -31.80 12.54
CA THR A 583 0.71 -32.37 13.80
C THR A 583 0.70 -31.35 14.94
N LYS A 584 1.68 -30.44 14.99
CA LYS A 584 1.70 -29.35 15.98
C LYS A 584 0.54 -28.39 15.76
N LEU A 585 0.27 -28.01 14.52
CA LEU A 585 -0.84 -27.13 14.16
C LEU A 585 -2.19 -27.76 14.53
N GLN A 586 -2.39 -29.04 14.24
CA GLN A 586 -3.60 -29.77 14.66
C GLN A 586 -3.79 -29.79 16.19
N ASN A 587 -2.69 -29.73 16.95
CA ASN A 587 -2.69 -29.66 18.42
C ASN A 587 -2.80 -28.22 18.96
N GLY A 588 -3.11 -27.23 18.12
CA GLY A 588 -3.36 -25.85 18.51
C GLY A 588 -2.13 -24.95 18.56
N ASN A 589 -0.99 -25.34 17.99
CA ASN A 589 0.14 -24.44 17.84
C ASN A 589 -0.16 -23.40 16.77
N THR A 590 0.33 -22.19 16.97
CA THR A 590 0.13 -21.05 16.06
C THR A 590 0.80 -21.29 14.71
N ALA A 591 0.06 -21.03 13.63
CA ALA A 591 0.59 -21.04 12.28
C ALA A 591 1.54 -19.85 12.07
N THR A 592 2.59 -20.04 11.26
CA THR A 592 3.57 -18.99 10.94
C THR A 592 3.47 -18.51 9.49
N GLU A 593 2.82 -19.28 8.63
CA GLU A 593 2.64 -18.99 7.19
C GLU A 593 1.19 -19.26 6.77
N ARG A 594 0.71 -18.54 5.75
CA ARG A 594 -0.67 -18.66 5.26
C ARG A 594 -1.00 -20.06 4.73
N SER A 595 -0.10 -20.67 4.00
CA SER A 595 -0.31 -22.00 3.47
C SER A 595 -0.57 -23.06 4.54
N GLN A 596 -0.09 -22.85 5.77
CA GLN A 596 -0.35 -23.74 6.90
C GLN A 596 -1.82 -23.70 7.33
N ILE A 597 -2.43 -22.50 7.36
CA ILE A 597 -3.88 -22.37 7.63
C ILE A 597 -4.68 -22.96 6.48
N ILE A 598 -4.28 -22.72 5.23
CA ILE A 598 -4.93 -23.32 4.06
C ILE A 598 -4.90 -24.84 4.18
N GLN A 599 -3.76 -25.45 4.50
CA GLN A 599 -3.65 -26.90 4.65
C GLN A 599 -4.53 -27.46 5.77
N LEU A 600 -4.60 -26.79 6.93
CA LEU A 600 -5.49 -27.20 8.03
C LEU A 600 -6.96 -27.15 7.64
N VAL A 601 -7.35 -26.13 6.88
CA VAL A 601 -8.73 -25.91 6.49
C VAL A 601 -9.17 -26.92 5.41
N ILE A 602 -8.36 -27.12 4.35
CA ILE A 602 -8.73 -28.03 3.25
C ILE A 602 -8.89 -29.48 3.74
N ASP A 603 -8.15 -29.89 4.77
CA ASP A 603 -8.31 -31.23 5.38
C ASP A 603 -9.70 -31.41 6.02
N ASN A 604 -10.32 -30.32 6.50
CA ASN A 604 -11.66 -30.32 7.06
C ASN A 604 -12.76 -30.03 6.02
N LEU A 605 -12.45 -29.32 4.94
CA LEU A 605 -13.44 -28.92 3.92
C LEU A 605 -14.07 -30.09 3.18
N ALA A 606 -13.39 -31.22 3.05
CA ALA A 606 -13.95 -32.42 2.43
C ALA A 606 -15.25 -32.90 3.11
N ASN A 607 -15.48 -32.54 4.38
CA ASN A 607 -16.70 -32.86 5.10
C ASN A 607 -17.85 -31.87 4.80
N GLU A 608 -17.54 -30.63 4.47
CA GLU A 608 -18.52 -29.57 4.17
C GLU A 608 -18.82 -29.47 2.68
N LEU A 609 -17.86 -29.83 1.84
CA LEU A 609 -17.96 -29.85 0.38
C LEU A 609 -17.75 -31.29 -0.12
N PRO A 610 -18.76 -32.13 -0.08
CA PRO A 610 -18.62 -33.56 -0.41
C PRO A 610 -18.24 -33.84 -1.87
N GLU A 611 -18.38 -32.84 -2.76
CA GLU A 611 -17.94 -32.94 -4.15
C GLU A 611 -16.44 -32.60 -4.33
N ALA A 612 -15.79 -32.08 -3.29
CA ALA A 612 -14.36 -31.77 -3.34
C ALA A 612 -13.51 -33.04 -3.25
N THR A 613 -12.41 -33.06 -3.94
CA THR A 613 -11.39 -34.12 -3.90
C THR A 613 -10.10 -33.63 -3.27
N VAL A 614 -9.58 -34.40 -2.33
CA VAL A 614 -8.26 -34.14 -1.71
C VAL A 614 -7.35 -35.30 -2.02
N ASP A 615 -6.19 -35.02 -2.60
CA ASP A 615 -5.15 -36.02 -2.86
C ASP A 615 -3.87 -35.63 -2.11
N ASP A 616 -3.49 -36.47 -1.14
CA ASP A 616 -2.25 -36.35 -0.38
C ASP A 616 -1.44 -37.66 -0.53
N ALA A 617 -0.57 -37.69 -1.51
CA ALA A 617 0.25 -38.88 -1.82
C ALA A 617 1.43 -39.07 -0.85
N GLY A 618 1.64 -38.20 0.13
CA GLY A 618 2.65 -38.34 1.19
C GLY A 618 3.59 -37.13 1.34
N ASP A 619 4.51 -37.22 2.32
CA ASP A 619 5.33 -36.09 2.77
C ASP A 619 6.20 -35.42 1.68
N LYS A 620 6.57 -36.18 0.65
CA LYS A 620 7.44 -35.71 -0.45
C LYS A 620 6.67 -35.28 -1.69
N GLU A 621 5.37 -35.44 -1.69
CA GLU A 621 4.51 -35.06 -2.82
C GLU A 621 3.61 -33.91 -2.46
N ALA A 622 3.13 -33.21 -3.47
CA ALA A 622 2.20 -32.08 -3.26
C ALA A 622 0.85 -32.59 -2.74
N ILE A 623 0.17 -31.76 -1.97
CA ILE A 623 -1.26 -31.93 -1.68
C ILE A 623 -2.03 -31.18 -2.73
N SER A 624 -3.05 -31.80 -3.32
CA SER A 624 -4.03 -31.13 -4.17
C SER A 624 -5.42 -31.17 -3.55
N PHE A 625 -6.15 -30.09 -3.74
CA PHE A 625 -7.57 -29.95 -3.42
C PHE A 625 -8.26 -29.38 -4.66
N ASP A 626 -9.26 -30.10 -5.15
CA ASP A 626 -10.03 -29.71 -6.32
C ASP A 626 -11.52 -29.71 -5.98
N PHE A 627 -12.19 -28.56 -6.29
CA PHE A 627 -13.62 -28.38 -6.10
C PHE A 627 -14.26 -27.72 -7.33
N GLY A 628 -15.30 -28.32 -7.86
CA GLY A 628 -15.92 -27.93 -9.11
C GLY A 628 -15.16 -28.41 -10.34
N THR A 629 -15.58 -27.98 -11.52
CA THR A 629 -14.97 -28.38 -12.79
C THR A 629 -14.56 -27.15 -13.58
N LEU A 630 -13.34 -27.14 -14.06
CA LEU A 630 -12.84 -26.10 -14.97
C LEU A 630 -13.55 -26.25 -16.32
N LEU A 631 -14.41 -25.31 -16.64
CA LEU A 631 -15.21 -25.30 -17.86
C LEU A 631 -14.47 -24.55 -18.98
N ASP A 632 -14.82 -24.86 -20.23
CA ASP A 632 -14.37 -24.05 -21.37
C ASP A 632 -15.02 -22.66 -21.30
N CYS A 633 -14.28 -21.65 -21.78
CA CYS A 633 -14.81 -20.30 -21.83
C CYS A 633 -16.06 -20.28 -22.71
N GLU A 634 -17.21 -20.01 -22.12
CA GLU A 634 -18.41 -19.72 -22.92
C GLU A 634 -18.04 -18.49 -23.78
N GLN A 635 -17.99 -18.67 -25.10
CA GLN A 635 -17.89 -17.53 -25.99
C GLN A 635 -18.99 -16.57 -25.59
N ARG A 636 -18.65 -15.50 -24.90
CA ARG A 636 -19.53 -14.35 -24.85
C ARG A 636 -19.77 -14.07 -26.32
N VAL A 637 -20.95 -14.43 -26.83
CA VAL A 637 -21.46 -13.72 -28.00
C VAL A 637 -21.40 -12.28 -27.51
N ASP A 638 -20.36 -11.57 -27.96
CA ASP A 638 -20.35 -10.12 -27.85
C ASP A 638 -21.72 -9.77 -28.46
N LYS A 639 -22.71 -9.58 -27.60
CA LYS A 639 -23.81 -8.73 -27.97
C LYS A 639 -23.03 -7.48 -28.33
N GLU A 640 -22.81 -7.31 -29.66
CA GLU A 640 -22.44 -6.03 -30.17
C GLU A 640 -23.20 -5.07 -29.30
N LYS A 641 -22.47 -4.37 -28.40
CA LYS A 641 -23.08 -3.25 -27.69
C LYS A 641 -23.66 -2.51 -28.83
N SER A 642 -24.99 -2.64 -28.98
CA SER A 642 -25.66 -1.91 -30.05
C SER A 642 -25.12 -0.51 -29.83
N THR A 643 -24.36 -0.04 -30.82
CA THR A 643 -23.87 1.33 -30.87
C THR A 643 -25.07 2.26 -31.05
N GLU A 644 -26.24 1.81 -30.63
CA GLU A 644 -27.40 2.63 -30.43
C GLU A 644 -27.05 3.62 -29.34
N ASN A 645 -26.58 4.75 -29.80
CA ASN A 645 -26.38 5.92 -28.97
C ASN A 645 -27.67 6.09 -28.14
N PRO A 646 -27.65 5.89 -26.79
CA PRO A 646 -28.86 6.00 -26.00
C PRO A 646 -29.52 7.39 -26.13
N PHE A 647 -28.79 8.38 -26.64
CA PHE A 647 -29.32 9.68 -27.02
C PHE A 647 -30.07 9.69 -28.37
N GLU A 648 -29.91 8.68 -29.23
CA GLU A 648 -30.66 8.54 -30.49
C GLU A 648 -31.99 7.77 -30.31
N LEU A 649 -32.13 7.01 -29.22
CA LEU A 649 -33.32 6.20 -28.93
C LEU A 649 -34.48 6.96 -28.27
N THR A 650 -34.36 8.21 -28.01
CA THR A 650 -35.48 9.04 -27.53
C THR A 650 -36.01 9.99 -28.63
N PRO A 651 -36.99 9.55 -29.40
CA PRO A 651 -37.63 10.42 -30.42
C PRO A 651 -38.55 11.48 -29.78
N LYS A 652 -38.45 11.75 -28.52
CA LYS A 652 -39.17 12.85 -27.86
C LYS A 652 -38.28 14.06 -27.84
N THR A 653 -38.41 14.90 -28.86
CA THR A 653 -37.98 16.28 -28.81
C THR A 653 -38.71 16.96 -27.66
N HIS A 654 -38.13 16.93 -26.46
CA HIS A 654 -38.51 17.86 -25.43
C HIS A 654 -37.99 19.23 -25.88
N LYS A 655 -38.92 20.12 -26.21
CA LYS A 655 -38.58 21.55 -26.32
C LYS A 655 -38.15 22.02 -24.94
N LEU A 656 -36.86 21.93 -24.66
CA LEU A 656 -36.27 22.60 -23.52
C LEU A 656 -36.41 24.10 -23.78
N LYS A 657 -37.30 24.74 -23.03
CA LYS A 657 -37.33 26.21 -22.94
C LYS A 657 -36.16 26.58 -22.05
N ILE A 658 -35.02 26.86 -22.66
CA ILE A 658 -33.90 27.46 -21.95
C ILE A 658 -34.33 28.90 -21.67
N GLU A 659 -34.77 29.14 -20.45
CA GLU A 659 -34.86 30.50 -19.95
C GLU A 659 -33.42 30.97 -19.77
N THR A 660 -32.99 31.83 -20.65
CA THR A 660 -31.73 32.57 -20.46
C THR A 660 -31.94 33.51 -19.29
N PHE A 661 -31.43 33.13 -18.13
CA PHE A 661 -31.31 34.09 -17.03
C PHE A 661 -30.40 35.23 -17.50
N PRO A 662 -30.78 36.49 -17.26
CA PRO A 662 -30.01 37.63 -17.69
C PRO A 662 -28.68 37.80 -16.93
N HIS A 663 -28.33 36.88 -16.07
CA HIS A 663 -27.04 36.87 -15.37
C HIS A 663 -26.11 35.83 -15.98
N PRO A 664 -24.96 36.26 -16.51
CA PRO A 664 -23.95 35.29 -16.95
C PRO A 664 -23.52 34.43 -15.77
N VAL A 665 -23.64 33.11 -15.95
CA VAL A 665 -23.09 32.17 -14.99
C VAL A 665 -21.58 32.28 -15.10
N SER A 666 -20.95 32.97 -14.16
CA SER A 666 -19.50 33.04 -14.11
C SER A 666 -18.94 31.75 -13.54
N PHE A 667 -18.16 31.02 -14.31
CA PHE A 667 -17.36 29.91 -13.85
C PHE A 667 -16.23 30.43 -12.95
N ARG A 668 -16.30 30.16 -11.66
CA ARG A 668 -15.21 30.46 -10.73
C ARG A 668 -14.15 29.39 -10.82
N GLN A 669 -13.03 29.65 -11.49
CA GLN A 669 -11.84 28.77 -11.41
C GLN A 669 -10.82 29.25 -10.36
N SER A 670 -10.77 30.53 -10.03
CA SER A 670 -9.93 31.08 -8.96
C SER A 670 -10.45 32.44 -8.50
N ASN A 671 -10.04 32.91 -7.32
CA ASN A 671 -10.37 34.27 -6.85
C ASN A 671 -9.87 35.35 -7.83
N LYS A 672 -8.68 35.14 -8.44
CA LYS A 672 -8.13 36.08 -9.46
C LYS A 672 -8.98 36.13 -10.72
N SER A 673 -9.53 35.00 -11.17
CA SER A 673 -10.43 34.96 -12.33
C SER A 673 -11.77 35.64 -12.04
N HIS A 674 -12.23 35.58 -10.79
CA HIS A 674 -13.44 36.26 -10.36
C HIS A 674 -13.30 37.79 -10.40
N ASP A 675 -12.16 38.31 -9.94
CA ASP A 675 -11.89 39.76 -9.92
C ASP A 675 -11.76 40.31 -11.35
N PHE A 676 -11.24 39.50 -12.27
CA PHE A 676 -11.11 39.88 -13.70
C PHE A 676 -12.45 39.87 -14.43
N ILE A 677 -13.36 38.93 -14.16
CA ILE A 677 -14.65 38.81 -14.87
C ILE A 677 -15.71 39.76 -14.31
N ASN A 678 -15.69 40.05 -13.01
CA ASN A 678 -16.69 40.94 -12.38
C ASN A 678 -16.37 42.43 -12.51
N GLY A 679 -15.37 42.81 -13.28
CA GLY A 679 -15.01 44.24 -13.50
C GLY A 679 -16.03 45.05 -14.28
N GLU A 680 -17.03 44.44 -14.93
CA GLU A 680 -17.93 45.16 -15.84
C GLU A 680 -19.39 45.30 -15.38
N ASP A 681 -19.87 44.58 -14.34
CA ASP A 681 -21.32 44.51 -14.06
C ASP A 681 -21.71 44.60 -12.58
N ILE A 682 -21.00 45.31 -11.75
CA ILE A 682 -21.41 45.48 -10.36
C ILE A 682 -21.75 46.93 -10.08
N ASP A 683 -23.03 47.11 -9.60
CA ASP A 683 -23.55 48.28 -8.95
C ASP A 683 -22.43 49.05 -8.20
N PRO A 684 -22.23 50.34 -8.46
CA PRO A 684 -21.11 51.10 -7.91
C PRO A 684 -21.27 51.37 -6.42
N SER A 685 -21.38 50.33 -5.60
CA SER A 685 -21.18 50.50 -4.16
C SER A 685 -19.67 50.61 -3.91
N ASP A 686 -19.27 51.70 -3.30
CA ASP A 686 -17.87 52.12 -3.05
C ASP A 686 -16.89 51.07 -2.58
N ALA A 687 -17.36 50.00 -1.96
CA ALA A 687 -16.53 48.93 -1.39
C ALA A 687 -15.66 48.16 -2.42
N ASN A 688 -16.21 47.84 -3.60
CA ASN A 688 -15.49 47.12 -4.64
C ASN A 688 -14.43 47.96 -5.36
N ARG A 689 -14.68 49.27 -5.46
CA ARG A 689 -13.71 50.24 -5.99
C ARG A 689 -12.47 50.29 -5.06
N TYR A 690 -12.68 50.36 -3.76
CA TYR A 690 -11.57 50.38 -2.77
C TYR A 690 -10.78 49.11 -2.77
N ILE A 691 -11.40 47.94 -2.93
CA ILE A 691 -10.71 46.65 -3.02
C ILE A 691 -9.84 46.57 -4.29
N LYS A 692 -10.38 47.03 -5.43
CA LYS A 692 -9.67 47.10 -6.72
C LYS A 692 -8.46 48.04 -6.66
N VAL A 693 -8.67 49.24 -6.15
CA VAL A 693 -7.60 50.22 -5.91
C VAL A 693 -6.56 49.67 -4.93
N GLY A 694 -7.00 49.02 -3.86
CA GLY A 694 -6.11 48.41 -2.89
C GLY A 694 -5.22 47.32 -3.50
N ASN A 695 -5.76 46.46 -4.34
CA ASN A 695 -5.01 45.41 -5.04
C ASN A 695 -3.98 45.99 -6.03
N ILE A 696 -4.36 47.05 -6.79
CA ILE A 696 -3.46 47.76 -7.70
C ILE A 696 -2.32 48.43 -6.92
N LEU A 697 -2.66 49.11 -5.83
CA LEU A 697 -1.65 49.71 -4.93
C LEU A 697 -0.71 48.69 -4.32
N HIS A 698 -1.25 47.54 -3.90
CA HIS A 698 -0.44 46.46 -3.33
C HIS A 698 0.52 45.90 -4.39
N GLN A 699 0.07 45.68 -5.62
CA GLN A 699 0.90 45.26 -6.73
C GLN A 699 1.97 46.28 -7.08
N LEU A 700 1.62 47.55 -7.07
CA LEU A 700 2.54 48.66 -7.30
C LEU A 700 3.62 48.71 -6.21
N PHE A 701 3.23 48.75 -4.94
CA PHE A 701 4.16 48.83 -3.81
C PHE A 701 5.08 47.59 -3.65
N SER A 702 4.60 46.43 -4.10
CA SER A 702 5.44 45.17 -4.05
C SER A 702 6.64 45.25 -5.01
N THR A 703 6.64 46.18 -5.97
CA THR A 703 7.67 46.27 -7.03
C THR A 703 8.50 47.53 -6.99
N ILE A 704 8.16 48.52 -6.13
CA ILE A 704 8.86 49.79 -5.97
C ILE A 704 9.89 49.64 -4.85
N LEU A 705 11.15 49.97 -5.17
CA LEU A 705 12.26 50.05 -4.20
C LEU A 705 12.67 51.51 -3.96
N THR A 706 12.51 52.37 -4.95
CA THR A 706 12.87 53.79 -4.90
C THR A 706 11.80 54.62 -5.54
N GLU A 707 11.81 55.93 -5.30
CA GLU A 707 10.86 56.92 -5.88
C GLU A 707 10.94 56.95 -7.42
N ASP A 708 12.10 56.63 -7.98
CA ASP A 708 12.32 56.62 -9.44
C ASP A 708 11.63 55.42 -10.12
N ASP A 709 11.24 54.40 -9.39
CA ASP A 709 10.58 53.18 -9.91
C ASP A 709 9.07 53.39 -10.12
N ILE A 710 8.47 54.42 -9.55
CA ILE A 710 7.02 54.63 -9.55
C ILE A 710 6.49 54.87 -10.97
N GLU A 711 7.09 55.81 -11.70
CA GLU A 711 6.60 56.20 -13.03
C GLU A 711 6.79 55.07 -14.08
N PRO A 712 7.91 54.39 -14.16
CA PRO A 712 8.06 53.19 -15.02
C PRO A 712 7.04 52.12 -14.72
N ARG A 713 6.78 51.80 -13.46
CA ARG A 713 5.89 50.72 -13.06
C ARG A 713 4.41 51.03 -13.31
N LEU A 714 4.00 52.30 -13.12
CA LEU A 714 2.66 52.72 -13.51
C LEU A 714 2.41 52.59 -15.02
N LYS A 715 3.41 52.97 -15.85
CA LYS A 715 3.32 52.77 -17.30
C LYS A 715 3.25 51.28 -17.71
N GLU A 716 3.92 50.43 -17.00
CA GLU A 716 3.86 48.98 -17.23
C GLU A 716 2.48 48.45 -16.90
N LEU A 717 1.88 48.82 -15.76
CA LEU A 717 0.53 48.43 -15.38
C LEU A 717 -0.54 48.97 -16.34
N GLU A 718 -0.32 50.14 -16.95
CA GLU A 718 -1.18 50.66 -18.03
C GLU A 718 -1.04 49.82 -19.30
N GLN A 719 0.18 49.42 -19.69
CA GLN A 719 0.43 48.57 -20.85
C GLN A 719 -0.09 47.14 -20.66
N GLU A 720 -0.03 46.63 -19.45
CA GLU A 720 -0.61 45.33 -19.06
C GLU A 720 -2.14 45.36 -18.98
N GLY A 721 -2.77 46.52 -19.10
CA GLY A 721 -4.23 46.70 -19.01
C GLY A 721 -4.80 46.50 -17.61
N VAL A 722 -3.97 46.61 -16.59
CA VAL A 722 -4.40 46.58 -15.16
C VAL A 722 -5.07 47.93 -14.80
N ILE A 723 -4.54 49.03 -15.34
CA ILE A 723 -5.09 50.37 -15.24
C ILE A 723 -5.64 50.71 -16.63
N TYR A 724 -6.96 50.58 -16.83
CA TYR A 724 -7.56 50.70 -18.17
C TYR A 724 -8.84 51.57 -18.27
N ASN A 725 -9.31 52.14 -17.17
CA ASN A 725 -10.50 52.98 -17.18
C ASN A 725 -10.33 54.30 -16.39
N ASP A 726 -11.26 55.23 -16.60
CA ASP A 726 -11.23 56.54 -15.96
C ASP A 726 -11.55 56.52 -14.46
N GLU A 727 -11.87 55.37 -13.89
CA GLU A 727 -12.19 55.22 -12.45
C GLU A 727 -10.96 55.19 -11.55
N VAL A 728 -9.84 54.71 -12.07
CA VAL A 728 -8.54 54.70 -11.39
C VAL A 728 -7.48 55.15 -12.39
N THR A 729 -6.98 56.34 -12.23
CA THR A 729 -5.95 56.89 -13.11
C THR A 729 -4.56 56.78 -12.48
N SER A 730 -3.54 56.63 -13.33
CA SER A 730 -2.13 56.61 -12.89
C SER A 730 -1.78 57.83 -12.05
N ARG A 731 -2.46 58.95 -12.28
CA ARG A 731 -2.28 60.21 -11.54
C ARG A 731 -2.86 60.18 -10.13
N GLU A 732 -3.92 59.38 -9.88
CA GLU A 732 -4.49 59.18 -8.55
C GLU A 732 -3.65 58.21 -7.73
N LEU A 733 -3.01 57.21 -8.39
CA LEU A 733 -2.13 56.23 -7.76
C LEU A 733 -0.75 56.83 -7.45
N GLN A 734 -0.33 57.87 -8.17
CA GLN A 734 0.93 58.58 -7.98
C GLN A 734 0.93 59.53 -6.78
N ASN A 735 -0.24 60.05 -6.38
CA ASN A 735 -0.45 60.91 -5.22
C ASN A 735 -0.79 60.12 -3.96
#